data_7f041daed05e768613621d9a80f147a1
#
_entry.id   7f041daed05e768613621d9a80f147a1
#
_cell.length_a   1.000
_cell.length_b   1.000
_cell.length_c   1.000
_cell.angle_alpha   90.00
_cell.angle_beta   90.00
_cell.angle_gamma   90.00
#
_symmetry.space_group_name_H-M   'P 1'
#
loop_
_entity.id
_entity.type
_entity.pdbx_description
1 polymer ?
#
loop_
_entity_poly.entity_id
_entity_poly.type
_entity_poly.pdbx_seq_one_letter_code
_entity_poly.pdbx_strand_id
1 'polypeptide(L)'
;MAREYKIEDYRNFGIMAHIDAGKTTTTERILYYTGKSHKIGEVHDGAATMDWMEQEQERGITITSAATTTYWKGRDGKMRRFNIIDTPGHVDFTIEVERSLRVLDGAIALLDANAGVEPQTETVWRQAEKYNVPRMIFCNKMDKTGADFYRSVEMIKTRLGATAVVMQLPIGAETEFKGVIDLIEMNALIWRDESLGAQWDVVEIPEDMKAKAEEYREKLIETVVEIDEAATEAYLEGIMPDNDKIRALVRRGTIDVKFHPMFCGTAFKNKGVQPLLDAVCDYLPSPLDIPSIKGIDVKTEAEIERHPSDEEPLSMLAFKIMNDPFVGSLTFARIYSGKLEKGTSVMNTVKDKRERVGRMLQMHSNSREDIEEAFAGDIVALAGLKETTTGDTLCDPLKPVILERMEFPEPVIQIAIEPKTKGDQEKMGLALNRLAAEDPSFRVKTDQESGQTIIAGMGELHLDILVDRMRREFKVEATVGAPQVAYRETITRQHEEDYTHKKQSGGTGQFARVKIIFEPNPDGDEFKFESKIVGGSIPKEYIPGVQKGIESVLSSGPLAGFPMLGVKATLIDGAFHDVDSSVLAFEIASRACFREAAKKAGAQLLEPMMKVEVVTPEDYVGDVIGDLNSRRGQIQGQESRGIAVVINANVPLANMFKYVDNLRSMSQGRAQYTMTFDHYSPVPSNVATEIQAKYSGQK
;
A
#
# COMPACT_ATOMS: atom_id res chain seq x y z
N MET A 1 -17.95 -27.13 -13.27
CA MET A 1 -18.48 -27.83 -12.06
C MET A 1 -19.21 -26.83 -11.18
N ALA A 2 -20.07 -27.28 -10.25
CA ALA A 2 -20.65 -26.35 -9.28
C ALA A 2 -19.55 -25.89 -8.30
N ARG A 3 -19.65 -24.66 -7.83
CA ARG A 3 -18.79 -24.07 -6.80
C ARG A 3 -18.80 -24.96 -5.53
N GLU A 4 -17.62 -25.27 -5.00
CA GLU A 4 -17.49 -26.14 -3.81
C GLU A 4 -17.98 -25.44 -2.53
N TYR A 5 -17.64 -24.16 -2.37
CA TYR A 5 -18.07 -23.31 -1.26
C TYR A 5 -18.91 -22.16 -1.79
N LYS A 6 -19.97 -21.80 -1.08
CA LYS A 6 -20.77 -20.63 -1.42
C LYS A 6 -19.95 -19.35 -1.22
N ILE A 7 -20.24 -18.33 -2.01
CA ILE A 7 -19.51 -17.05 -1.93
C ILE A 7 -19.67 -16.37 -0.56
N GLU A 8 -20.80 -16.57 0.12
CA GLU A 8 -21.06 -16.10 1.49
C GLU A 8 -20.11 -16.71 2.54
N ASP A 9 -19.51 -17.87 2.23
CA ASP A 9 -18.58 -18.60 3.10
C ASP A 9 -17.11 -18.25 2.83
N TYR A 10 -16.84 -17.30 1.94
CA TYR A 10 -15.49 -16.81 1.67
C TYR A 10 -15.10 -15.69 2.65
N ARG A 11 -13.82 -15.68 3.02
CA ARG A 11 -13.19 -14.57 3.75
C ARG A 11 -11.85 -14.25 3.08
N ASN A 12 -11.82 -13.13 2.38
CA ASN A 12 -10.62 -12.62 1.74
C ASN A 12 -10.04 -11.52 2.64
N PHE A 13 -9.01 -11.83 3.40
CA PHE A 13 -8.47 -10.89 4.37
C PHE A 13 -6.95 -10.85 4.37
N GLY A 14 -6.42 -9.73 4.79
CA GLY A 14 -5.00 -9.50 4.98
C GLY A 14 -4.64 -9.32 6.44
N ILE A 15 -3.37 -9.50 6.74
CA ILE A 15 -2.80 -9.18 8.04
C ILE A 15 -1.88 -7.98 7.86
N MET A 16 -2.26 -6.88 8.48
CA MET A 16 -1.50 -5.63 8.45
C MET A 16 -0.90 -5.33 9.81
N ALA A 17 0.35 -4.93 9.84
CA ALA A 17 1.08 -4.75 11.09
C ALA A 17 2.30 -3.86 10.91
N HIS A 18 2.73 -3.25 12.01
CA HIS A 18 4.09 -2.70 12.12
C HIS A 18 5.14 -3.82 12.05
N ILE A 19 6.38 -3.47 11.68
CA ILE A 19 7.53 -4.37 11.75
C ILE A 19 7.62 -4.95 13.17
N ASP A 20 7.94 -6.23 13.26
CA ASP A 20 8.06 -6.95 14.53
C ASP A 20 6.79 -7.04 15.40
N ALA A 21 5.61 -6.63 14.93
CA ALA A 21 4.36 -6.85 15.68
C ALA A 21 3.94 -8.33 15.74
N GLY A 22 4.65 -9.21 15.05
CA GLY A 22 4.40 -10.67 15.02
C GLY A 22 3.49 -11.12 13.89
N LYS A 23 3.47 -10.39 12.79
CA LYS A 23 2.66 -10.70 11.61
C LYS A 23 2.92 -12.10 11.08
N THR A 24 4.16 -12.41 10.67
CA THR A 24 4.54 -13.72 10.14
C THR A 24 4.26 -14.84 11.14
N THR A 25 4.58 -14.62 12.42
CA THR A 25 4.25 -15.59 13.48
C THR A 25 2.75 -15.86 13.57
N THR A 26 1.91 -14.83 13.50
CA THR A 26 0.45 -14.99 13.53
C THR A 26 -0.05 -15.75 12.31
N THR A 27 0.44 -15.43 11.11
CA THR A 27 0.09 -16.12 9.87
C THR A 27 0.49 -17.60 9.93
N GLU A 28 1.70 -17.91 10.40
CA GLU A 28 2.16 -19.30 10.59
C GLU A 28 1.27 -20.09 11.57
N ARG A 29 0.81 -19.47 12.67
CA ARG A 29 -0.14 -20.09 13.60
C ARG A 29 -1.50 -20.34 12.96
N ILE A 30 -2.00 -19.39 12.15
CA ILE A 30 -3.23 -19.60 11.38
C ILE A 30 -3.08 -20.79 10.44
N LEU A 31 -1.98 -20.88 9.69
CA LEU A 31 -1.72 -22.02 8.78
C LEU A 31 -1.61 -23.36 9.55
N TYR A 32 -1.00 -23.35 10.72
CA TYR A 32 -0.90 -24.55 11.56
C TYR A 32 -2.26 -25.02 12.05
N TYR A 33 -3.09 -24.15 12.64
CA TYR A 33 -4.39 -24.52 13.17
C TYR A 33 -5.42 -24.87 12.08
N THR A 34 -5.23 -24.34 10.88
CA THR A 34 -6.07 -24.70 9.72
C THR A 34 -5.57 -25.95 8.97
N GLY A 35 -4.52 -26.62 9.48
CA GLY A 35 -4.00 -27.88 8.95
C GLY A 35 -3.21 -27.79 7.65
N LYS A 36 -2.82 -26.59 7.24
CA LYS A 36 -1.97 -26.37 6.04
C LYS A 36 -0.48 -26.53 6.32
N SER A 37 -0.05 -26.33 7.55
CA SER A 37 1.32 -26.64 8.01
C SER A 37 1.31 -27.76 9.03
N HIS A 38 2.22 -28.70 8.88
CA HIS A 38 2.38 -29.81 9.85
C HIS A 38 3.36 -29.49 10.99
N LYS A 39 4.10 -28.37 10.85
CA LYS A 39 5.04 -27.89 11.85
C LYS A 39 4.76 -26.42 12.11
N ILE A 40 4.98 -26.01 13.35
CA ILE A 40 4.99 -24.58 13.69
C ILE A 40 6.27 -24.01 13.14
N GLY A 41 6.17 -23.14 12.10
CA GLY A 41 7.31 -22.38 11.56
C GLY A 41 7.71 -21.29 12.54
N GLU A 42 9.01 -21.21 12.87
CA GLU A 42 9.58 -20.12 13.67
C GLU A 42 10.34 -19.17 12.75
N VAL A 43 10.02 -17.87 12.86
CA VAL A 43 10.65 -16.81 12.04
C VAL A 43 12.16 -16.74 12.30
N HIS A 44 12.58 -16.91 13.57
CA HIS A 44 13.98 -16.85 13.96
C HIS A 44 14.82 -18.01 13.42
N ASP A 45 14.18 -19.13 13.09
CA ASP A 45 14.86 -20.30 12.54
C ASP A 45 14.84 -20.33 11.00
N GLY A 46 14.30 -19.27 10.35
CA GLY A 46 14.13 -19.20 8.89
C GLY A 46 13.16 -20.25 8.33
N ALA A 47 12.29 -20.80 9.19
CA ALA A 47 11.38 -21.89 8.86
C ALA A 47 9.94 -21.41 8.52
N ALA A 48 9.73 -20.10 8.43
CA ALA A 48 8.42 -19.52 8.10
C ALA A 48 8.02 -19.85 6.66
N THR A 49 6.82 -20.37 6.50
CA THR A 49 6.32 -20.89 5.22
C THR A 49 5.89 -19.75 4.27
N MET A 50 5.46 -18.61 4.82
CA MET A 50 5.01 -17.44 4.03
C MET A 50 6.18 -16.55 3.60
N ASP A 51 7.27 -16.51 4.34
CA ASP A 51 8.50 -15.80 3.96
C ASP A 51 9.36 -16.74 3.07
N TRP A 52 9.02 -16.80 1.79
CA TRP A 52 9.61 -17.76 0.85
C TRP A 52 10.92 -17.28 0.21
N MET A 53 11.21 -15.98 0.28
CA MET A 53 12.47 -15.44 -0.23
C MET A 53 13.59 -15.60 0.81
N GLU A 54 14.79 -15.98 0.36
CA GLU A 54 15.96 -16.04 1.23
C GLU A 54 16.19 -14.72 1.97
N GLN A 55 15.95 -13.58 1.32
CA GLN A 55 16.08 -12.25 1.89
C GLN A 55 15.07 -11.97 3.03
N GLU A 56 13.85 -12.47 2.90
CA GLU A 56 12.83 -12.39 3.95
C GLU A 56 13.26 -13.17 5.18
N GLN A 57 13.76 -14.38 4.95
CA GLN A 57 14.25 -15.27 6.03
C GLN A 57 15.50 -14.72 6.71
N GLU A 58 16.48 -14.21 5.94
CA GLU A 58 17.71 -13.63 6.49
C GLU A 58 17.47 -12.35 7.28
N ARG A 59 16.52 -11.53 6.86
CA ARG A 59 16.22 -10.21 7.46
C ARG A 59 15.10 -10.26 8.49
N GLY A 60 14.32 -11.35 8.52
CA GLY A 60 13.16 -11.51 9.40
C GLY A 60 12.00 -10.54 9.09
N ILE A 61 11.91 -10.05 7.85
CA ILE A 61 10.86 -9.13 7.40
C ILE A 61 10.17 -9.67 6.15
N THR A 62 8.85 -9.47 6.05
CA THR A 62 8.12 -9.74 4.81
C THR A 62 8.38 -8.62 3.82
N ILE A 63 8.83 -8.96 2.63
CA ILE A 63 9.16 -8.05 1.53
C ILE A 63 8.04 -8.05 0.50
N THR A 64 7.57 -9.25 0.13
CA THR A 64 6.52 -9.43 -0.87
C THR A 64 5.28 -10.04 -0.25
N SER A 65 4.10 -9.58 -0.68
CA SER A 65 2.85 -10.18 -0.26
C SER A 65 2.74 -11.62 -0.77
N ALA A 66 2.35 -12.55 0.10
CA ALA A 66 2.07 -13.93 -0.24
C ALA A 66 0.57 -14.21 -0.07
N ALA A 67 -0.01 -14.95 -1.02
CA ALA A 67 -1.42 -15.35 -0.96
C ALA A 67 -1.53 -16.84 -0.66
N THR A 68 -2.40 -17.20 0.27
CA THR A 68 -2.63 -18.60 0.61
C THR A 68 -4.12 -18.86 0.85
N THR A 69 -4.57 -20.05 0.46
CA THR A 69 -5.94 -20.51 0.72
C THR A 69 -5.95 -21.57 1.80
N THR A 70 -6.82 -21.41 2.78
CA THR A 70 -7.03 -22.36 3.87
C THR A 70 -8.51 -22.42 4.27
N TYR A 71 -8.84 -23.25 5.25
CA TYR A 71 -10.21 -23.51 5.64
C TYR A 71 -10.34 -23.52 7.16
N TRP A 72 -11.43 -22.95 7.65
CA TRP A 72 -11.74 -22.95 9.09
C TRP A 72 -13.21 -23.26 9.33
N LYS A 73 -13.47 -24.10 10.33
CA LYS A 73 -14.83 -24.42 10.76
C LYS A 73 -15.24 -23.43 11.85
N GLY A 74 -16.16 -22.53 11.50
CA GLY A 74 -16.67 -21.54 12.43
C GLY A 74 -17.50 -22.13 13.58
N ARG A 75 -17.89 -21.30 14.54
CA ARG A 75 -18.74 -21.67 15.70
C ARG A 75 -20.09 -22.25 15.27
N ASP A 76 -20.64 -21.81 14.15
CA ASP A 76 -21.88 -22.31 13.55
C ASP A 76 -21.74 -23.68 12.87
N GLY A 77 -20.57 -24.29 12.95
CA GLY A 77 -20.26 -25.57 12.33
C GLY A 77 -20.04 -25.54 10.82
N LYS A 78 -20.16 -24.39 10.15
CA LYS A 78 -19.93 -24.26 8.72
C LYS A 78 -18.44 -24.10 8.42
N MET A 79 -17.98 -24.75 7.35
CA MET A 79 -16.65 -24.59 6.85
C MET A 79 -16.57 -23.32 6.00
N ARG A 80 -15.59 -22.48 6.28
CA ARG A 80 -15.31 -21.26 5.51
C ARG A 80 -13.98 -21.34 4.80
N ARG A 81 -13.94 -20.80 3.60
CA ARG A 81 -12.73 -20.67 2.80
C ARG A 81 -12.07 -19.33 3.09
N PHE A 82 -10.84 -19.39 3.57
CA PHE A 82 -10.01 -18.23 3.84
C PHE A 82 -8.99 -18.04 2.72
N ASN A 83 -8.97 -16.88 2.11
CA ASN A 83 -7.90 -16.43 1.26
C ASN A 83 -7.14 -15.34 2.04
N ILE A 84 -5.93 -15.67 2.46
CA ILE A 84 -5.11 -14.81 3.31
C ILE A 84 -4.03 -14.18 2.44
N ILE A 85 -3.91 -12.86 2.49
CA ILE A 85 -2.79 -12.13 1.89
C ILE A 85 -1.94 -11.57 3.02
N ASP A 86 -0.72 -12.09 3.12
CA ASP A 86 0.28 -11.56 4.04
C ASP A 86 0.94 -10.33 3.42
N THR A 87 0.87 -9.18 4.10
CA THR A 87 1.35 -7.89 3.57
C THR A 87 2.66 -7.50 4.23
N PRO A 88 3.58 -6.83 3.51
CA PRO A 88 4.79 -6.29 4.14
C PRO A 88 4.44 -5.29 5.25
N GLY A 89 5.31 -5.23 6.27
CA GLY A 89 5.19 -4.25 7.35
C GLY A 89 6.12 -3.04 7.21
N HIS A 90 7.05 -3.04 6.26
CA HIS A 90 8.03 -1.98 6.10
C HIS A 90 7.54 -0.86 5.16
N VAL A 91 7.84 0.38 5.52
CA VAL A 91 7.40 1.58 4.77
C VAL A 91 7.90 1.64 3.33
N ASP A 92 9.07 1.10 3.04
CA ASP A 92 9.60 1.04 1.68
C ASP A 92 8.77 0.15 0.75
N PHE A 93 7.90 -0.70 1.33
CA PHE A 93 6.98 -1.59 0.62
C PHE A 93 5.51 -1.17 0.74
N THR A 94 5.25 0.09 1.01
CA THR A 94 3.90 0.67 1.16
C THR A 94 2.98 0.31 -0.01
N ILE A 95 3.54 0.22 -1.22
CA ILE A 95 2.81 -0.14 -2.42
C ILE A 95 2.31 -1.58 -2.42
N GLU A 96 3.08 -2.51 -1.85
CA GLU A 96 2.64 -3.91 -1.69
C GLU A 96 1.44 -4.00 -0.73
N VAL A 97 1.46 -3.18 0.32
CA VAL A 97 0.35 -3.06 1.26
C VAL A 97 -0.89 -2.50 0.56
N GLU A 98 -0.73 -1.41 -0.19
CA GLU A 98 -1.84 -0.76 -0.90
C GLU A 98 -2.48 -1.67 -1.95
N ARG A 99 -1.67 -2.39 -2.74
CA ARG A 99 -2.16 -3.40 -3.68
C ARG A 99 -2.97 -4.48 -3.00
N SER A 100 -2.47 -4.97 -1.87
CA SER A 100 -3.15 -6.02 -1.10
C SER A 100 -4.46 -5.51 -0.54
N LEU A 101 -4.48 -4.35 0.10
CA LEU A 101 -5.69 -3.74 0.67
C LEU A 101 -6.78 -3.47 -0.38
N ARG A 102 -6.38 -3.18 -1.63
CA ARG A 102 -7.32 -2.92 -2.72
C ARG A 102 -8.15 -4.15 -3.11
N VAL A 103 -7.61 -5.34 -2.92
CA VAL A 103 -8.25 -6.62 -3.31
C VAL A 103 -8.81 -7.42 -2.15
N LEU A 104 -8.62 -6.95 -0.93
CA LEU A 104 -9.13 -7.58 0.28
C LEU A 104 -10.54 -7.10 0.62
N ASP A 105 -11.33 -7.98 1.21
CA ASP A 105 -12.65 -7.66 1.74
C ASP A 105 -12.57 -7.23 3.21
N GLY A 106 -11.54 -7.68 3.92
CA GLY A 106 -11.31 -7.34 5.32
C GLY A 106 -9.84 -7.45 5.71
N ALA A 107 -9.50 -7.00 6.91
CA ALA A 107 -8.15 -7.07 7.43
C ALA A 107 -8.10 -7.32 8.93
N ILE A 108 -6.97 -7.87 9.40
CA ILE A 108 -6.60 -7.95 10.82
C ILE A 108 -5.44 -6.99 11.04
N ALA A 109 -5.64 -5.98 11.87
CA ALA A 109 -4.60 -5.08 12.31
C ALA A 109 -3.92 -5.66 13.57
N LEU A 110 -2.65 -6.01 13.47
CA LEU A 110 -1.86 -6.48 14.59
C LEU A 110 -1.19 -5.30 15.30
N LEU A 111 -1.31 -5.28 16.62
CA LEU A 111 -0.56 -4.36 17.49
C LEU A 111 0.38 -5.17 18.38
N ASP A 112 1.60 -4.67 18.61
CA ASP A 112 2.46 -5.15 19.68
C ASP A 112 1.94 -4.56 21.01
N ALA A 113 1.53 -5.39 21.97
CA ALA A 113 0.96 -4.94 23.24
C ALA A 113 1.91 -4.03 24.04
N ASN A 114 3.23 -4.14 23.81
CA ASN A 114 4.22 -3.28 24.43
C ASN A 114 4.35 -1.92 23.73
N ALA A 115 4.28 -1.87 22.41
CA ALA A 115 4.46 -0.64 21.64
C ALA A 115 3.13 0.10 21.38
N GLY A 116 2.02 -0.63 21.26
CA GLY A 116 0.71 -0.08 20.89
C GLY A 116 0.65 0.35 19.43
N VAL A 117 0.09 1.53 19.18
CA VAL A 117 0.01 2.11 17.82
C VAL A 117 1.33 2.79 17.50
N GLU A 118 1.97 2.35 16.42
CA GLU A 118 3.23 2.85 15.89
C GLU A 118 3.01 3.58 14.56
N PRO A 119 3.95 4.37 14.01
CA PRO A 119 3.74 5.17 12.80
C PRO A 119 3.40 4.35 11.56
N GLN A 120 4.01 3.16 11.42
CA GLN A 120 3.66 2.28 10.33
C GLN A 120 2.25 1.74 10.47
N THR A 121 1.78 1.50 11.72
CA THR A 121 0.38 1.18 12.00
C THR A 121 -0.53 2.30 11.51
N GLU A 122 -0.20 3.56 11.80
CA GLU A 122 -0.97 4.72 11.33
C GLU A 122 -1.01 4.82 9.80
N THR A 123 0.13 4.56 9.15
CA THR A 123 0.23 4.60 7.68
C THR A 123 -0.65 3.53 7.04
N VAL A 124 -0.50 2.28 7.48
CA VAL A 124 -1.29 1.15 6.94
C VAL A 124 -2.77 1.32 7.28
N TRP A 125 -3.08 1.87 8.46
CA TRP A 125 -4.45 2.17 8.88
C TRP A 125 -5.11 3.19 7.95
N ARG A 126 -4.43 4.30 7.65
CA ARG A 126 -4.93 5.31 6.68
C ARG A 126 -5.14 4.75 5.28
N GLN A 127 -4.26 3.85 4.84
CA GLN A 127 -4.45 3.15 3.56
C GLN A 127 -5.69 2.26 3.58
N ALA A 128 -5.92 1.52 4.67
CA ALA A 128 -7.12 0.71 4.82
C ALA A 128 -8.40 1.58 4.91
N GLU A 129 -8.33 2.79 5.48
CA GLU A 129 -9.42 3.77 5.45
C GLU A 129 -9.71 4.29 4.05
N LYS A 130 -8.68 4.60 3.26
CA LYS A 130 -8.83 5.03 1.86
C LYS A 130 -9.70 4.07 1.04
N TYR A 131 -9.57 2.78 1.29
CA TYR A 131 -10.33 1.73 0.60
C TYR A 131 -11.54 1.21 1.39
N ASN A 132 -11.90 1.84 2.51
CA ASN A 132 -13.00 1.43 3.39
C ASN A 132 -12.94 -0.06 3.77
N VAL A 133 -11.75 -0.60 4.02
CA VAL A 133 -11.56 -2.01 4.37
C VAL A 133 -12.02 -2.26 5.81
N PRO A 134 -13.04 -3.11 6.03
CA PRO A 134 -13.43 -3.57 7.36
C PRO A 134 -12.27 -4.23 8.11
N ARG A 135 -12.09 -3.90 9.39
CA ARG A 135 -10.92 -4.33 10.16
C ARG A 135 -11.28 -4.84 11.54
N MET A 136 -10.54 -5.86 11.97
CA MET A 136 -10.44 -6.30 13.35
C MET A 136 -9.06 -5.95 13.89
N ILE A 137 -8.93 -5.86 15.20
CA ILE A 137 -7.66 -5.57 15.88
C ILE A 137 -7.26 -6.76 16.74
N PHE A 138 -6.00 -7.17 16.63
CA PHE A 138 -5.42 -8.19 17.48
C PHE A 138 -4.22 -7.62 18.23
N CYS A 139 -4.37 -7.44 19.55
CA CYS A 139 -3.30 -7.03 20.43
C CYS A 139 -2.43 -8.25 20.77
N ASN A 140 -1.34 -8.37 20.04
CA ASN A 140 -0.42 -9.50 20.08
C ASN A 140 0.70 -9.28 21.10
N LYS A 141 1.44 -10.33 21.42
CA LYS A 141 2.60 -10.30 22.34
C LYS A 141 2.23 -9.89 23.76
N MET A 142 1.08 -10.33 24.25
CA MET A 142 0.68 -10.10 25.63
C MET A 142 1.63 -10.72 26.67
N ASP A 143 2.52 -11.61 26.23
CA ASP A 143 3.56 -12.25 27.03
C ASP A 143 4.87 -11.43 27.13
N LYS A 144 4.99 -10.34 26.36
CA LYS A 144 6.19 -9.51 26.32
C LYS A 144 6.24 -8.54 27.52
N THR A 145 7.44 -8.31 28.04
CA THR A 145 7.66 -7.31 29.11
C THR A 145 7.19 -5.92 28.64
N GLY A 146 6.39 -5.23 29.48
CA GLY A 146 5.78 -3.96 29.16
C GLY A 146 4.49 -4.05 28.36
N ALA A 147 3.94 -5.25 28.15
CA ALA A 147 2.66 -5.44 27.47
C ALA A 147 1.50 -4.78 28.25
N ASP A 148 0.76 -3.88 27.58
CA ASP A 148 -0.38 -3.17 28.17
C ASP A 148 -1.51 -3.07 27.13
N PHE A 149 -2.51 -3.92 27.31
CA PHE A 149 -3.70 -3.97 26.46
C PHE A 149 -4.52 -2.67 26.54
N TYR A 150 -4.72 -2.15 27.73
CA TYR A 150 -5.59 -0.98 27.94
C TYR A 150 -4.99 0.30 27.36
N ARG A 151 -3.68 0.45 27.47
CA ARG A 151 -2.95 1.52 26.79
C ARG A 151 -3.11 1.40 25.26
N SER A 152 -3.05 0.20 24.70
CA SER A 152 -3.27 -0.03 23.27
C SER A 152 -4.68 0.38 22.84
N VAL A 153 -5.71 0.10 23.64
CA VAL A 153 -7.10 0.54 23.39
C VAL A 153 -7.18 2.07 23.34
N GLU A 154 -6.56 2.76 24.30
CA GLU A 154 -6.55 4.23 24.33
C GLU A 154 -5.77 4.84 23.15
N MET A 155 -4.67 4.22 22.75
CA MET A 155 -3.89 4.68 21.59
C MET A 155 -4.66 4.55 20.28
N ILE A 156 -5.50 3.53 20.10
CA ILE A 156 -6.38 3.43 18.92
C ILE A 156 -7.28 4.65 18.82
N LYS A 157 -7.87 5.06 19.91
CA LYS A 157 -8.74 6.25 19.96
C LYS A 157 -7.96 7.54 19.71
N THR A 158 -6.85 7.73 20.41
CA THR A 158 -6.11 8.99 20.40
C THR A 158 -5.25 9.19 19.16
N ARG A 159 -4.66 8.14 18.61
CA ARG A 159 -3.76 8.23 17.46
C ARG A 159 -4.41 7.89 16.13
N LEU A 160 -5.35 6.93 16.11
CA LEU A 160 -6.04 6.53 14.88
C LEU A 160 -7.42 7.22 14.74
N GLY A 161 -7.92 7.87 15.78
CA GLY A 161 -9.26 8.44 15.77
C GLY A 161 -10.37 7.39 15.61
N ALA A 162 -10.06 6.12 15.91
CA ALA A 162 -10.91 4.97 15.67
C ALA A 162 -11.56 4.46 16.97
N THR A 163 -12.72 3.83 16.83
CA THR A 163 -13.41 3.19 17.95
C THR A 163 -13.07 1.71 17.99
N ALA A 164 -12.35 1.26 19.02
CA ALA A 164 -12.15 -0.15 19.31
C ALA A 164 -13.30 -0.68 20.16
N VAL A 165 -13.98 -1.72 19.70
CA VAL A 165 -14.95 -2.49 20.50
C VAL A 165 -14.21 -3.64 21.13
N VAL A 166 -13.98 -3.56 22.43
CA VAL A 166 -13.25 -4.58 23.18
C VAL A 166 -14.09 -5.84 23.29
N MET A 167 -13.64 -6.92 22.66
CA MET A 167 -14.32 -8.22 22.66
C MET A 167 -13.79 -9.16 23.74
N GLN A 168 -12.54 -8.96 24.14
CA GLN A 168 -11.84 -9.79 25.12
C GLN A 168 -11.03 -8.93 26.07
N LEU A 169 -10.88 -9.42 27.30
CA LEU A 169 -9.93 -8.86 28.26
C LEU A 169 -8.80 -9.87 28.53
N PRO A 170 -7.54 -9.41 28.67
CA PRO A 170 -6.44 -10.32 29.01
C PRO A 170 -6.51 -10.74 30.49
N ILE A 171 -6.19 -12.00 30.74
CA ILE A 171 -6.00 -12.53 32.11
C ILE A 171 -4.49 -12.56 32.36
N GLY A 172 -4.02 -11.59 33.15
CA GLY A 172 -2.60 -11.35 33.34
C GLY A 172 -1.93 -10.60 32.17
N ALA A 173 -0.67 -10.32 32.31
CA ALA A 173 0.18 -9.71 31.30
C ALA A 173 1.60 -10.23 31.47
N GLU A 174 2.45 -10.06 30.48
CA GLU A 174 3.85 -10.53 30.48
C GLU A 174 3.94 -12.04 30.76
N THR A 175 4.81 -12.45 31.65
CA THR A 175 4.98 -13.86 32.04
C THR A 175 3.74 -14.46 32.69
N GLU A 176 2.85 -13.63 33.23
CA GLU A 176 1.60 -14.07 33.89
C GLU A 176 0.40 -14.12 32.95
N PHE A 177 0.59 -13.89 31.65
CA PHE A 177 -0.50 -13.99 30.66
C PHE A 177 -0.93 -15.44 30.48
N LYS A 178 -2.16 -15.77 30.95
CA LYS A 178 -2.69 -17.15 30.98
C LYS A 178 -3.78 -17.39 29.95
N GLY A 179 -4.53 -16.34 29.61
CA GLY A 179 -5.70 -16.49 28.75
C GLY A 179 -6.46 -15.19 28.57
N VAL A 180 -7.72 -15.30 28.16
CA VAL A 180 -8.59 -14.18 27.87
C VAL A 180 -9.99 -14.38 28.45
N ILE A 181 -10.68 -13.29 28.76
CA ILE A 181 -12.11 -13.29 29.08
C ILE A 181 -12.87 -12.96 27.80
N ASP A 182 -13.81 -13.81 27.41
CA ASP A 182 -14.76 -13.52 26.34
C ASP A 182 -15.93 -12.70 26.89
N LEU A 183 -16.09 -11.47 26.41
CA LEU A 183 -17.10 -10.52 26.89
C LEU A 183 -18.50 -10.80 26.32
N ILE A 184 -18.64 -11.65 25.30
CA ILE A 184 -19.96 -12.09 24.81
C ILE A 184 -20.45 -13.29 25.62
N GLU A 185 -19.63 -14.32 25.77
CA GLU A 185 -19.99 -15.53 26.50
C GLU A 185 -19.86 -15.36 28.02
N MET A 186 -19.14 -14.33 28.48
CA MET A 186 -18.85 -14.06 29.90
C MET A 186 -18.22 -15.27 30.60
N ASN A 187 -17.18 -15.79 29.99
CA ASN A 187 -16.36 -16.86 30.53
C ASN A 187 -14.86 -16.58 30.26
N ALA A 188 -14.01 -17.36 30.89
CA ALA A 188 -12.56 -17.26 30.71
C ALA A 188 -12.03 -18.45 29.92
N LEU A 189 -11.14 -18.17 28.97
CA LEU A 189 -10.43 -19.17 28.17
C LEU A 189 -8.99 -19.22 28.65
N ILE A 190 -8.57 -20.34 29.24
CA ILE A 190 -7.23 -20.56 29.81
C ILE A 190 -6.51 -21.62 28.99
N TRP A 191 -5.40 -21.27 28.33
CA TRP A 191 -4.62 -22.21 27.53
C TRP A 191 -3.73 -23.09 28.37
N ARG A 192 -3.64 -24.38 27.98
CA ARG A 192 -2.70 -25.33 28.59
C ARG A 192 -1.37 -25.25 27.86
N ASP A 193 -0.31 -24.89 28.57
CA ASP A 193 1.05 -24.70 27.98
C ASP A 193 1.60 -25.97 27.33
N GLU A 194 1.24 -27.15 27.82
CA GLU A 194 1.70 -28.45 27.33
C GLU A 194 1.13 -28.86 25.97
N SER A 195 0.08 -28.20 25.48
CA SER A 195 -0.66 -28.61 24.29
C SER A 195 -0.30 -27.84 23.01
N LEU A 196 0.77 -27.03 23.01
CA LEU A 196 1.12 -26.11 21.92
C LEU A 196 -0.09 -25.26 21.47
N GLY A 197 -0.92 -24.86 22.43
CA GLY A 197 -2.11 -24.03 22.18
C GLY A 197 -3.31 -24.79 21.60
N ALA A 198 -3.24 -26.09 21.38
CA ALA A 198 -4.35 -26.87 20.82
C ALA A 198 -5.53 -27.05 21.78
N GLN A 199 -5.31 -26.89 23.07
CA GLN A 199 -6.33 -27.08 24.11
C GLN A 199 -6.38 -25.92 25.08
N TRP A 200 -7.59 -25.52 25.43
CA TRP A 200 -7.85 -24.56 26.50
C TRP A 200 -9.06 -25.01 27.32
N ASP A 201 -9.10 -24.54 28.54
CA ASP A 201 -10.22 -24.77 29.45
C ASP A 201 -11.15 -23.55 29.43
N VAL A 202 -12.46 -23.82 29.39
CA VAL A 202 -13.49 -22.79 29.56
C VAL A 202 -13.86 -22.78 31.03
N VAL A 203 -13.57 -21.72 31.73
CA VAL A 203 -13.79 -21.60 33.20
C VAL A 203 -14.56 -20.31 33.52
N GLU A 204 -15.01 -20.19 34.77
CA GLU A 204 -15.58 -18.93 35.23
C GLU A 204 -14.55 -17.80 35.25
N ILE A 205 -15.04 -16.57 35.07
CA ILE A 205 -14.20 -15.37 35.15
C ILE A 205 -13.60 -15.29 36.56
N PRO A 206 -12.28 -15.02 36.68
CA PRO A 206 -11.64 -14.80 37.96
C PRO A 206 -12.35 -13.69 38.76
N GLU A 207 -12.52 -13.91 40.07
CA GLU A 207 -13.32 -13.04 40.93
C GLU A 207 -12.88 -11.57 40.92
N ASP A 208 -11.57 -11.35 40.87
CA ASP A 208 -10.93 -10.04 40.79
C ASP A 208 -11.16 -9.31 39.47
N MET A 209 -11.60 -10.03 38.43
CA MET A 209 -11.86 -9.47 37.10
C MET A 209 -13.34 -9.38 36.74
N LYS A 210 -14.25 -9.93 37.56
CA LYS A 210 -15.70 -9.96 37.27
C LYS A 210 -16.27 -8.56 37.05
N ALA A 211 -16.02 -7.63 37.97
CA ALA A 211 -16.53 -6.27 37.88
C ALA A 211 -16.02 -5.54 36.62
N LYS A 212 -14.77 -5.76 36.27
CA LYS A 212 -14.16 -5.18 35.06
C LYS A 212 -14.74 -5.79 33.78
N ALA A 213 -14.98 -7.10 33.78
CA ALA A 213 -15.61 -7.78 32.67
C ALA A 213 -17.05 -7.28 32.44
N GLU A 214 -17.82 -7.09 33.50
CA GLU A 214 -19.17 -6.52 33.45
C GLU A 214 -19.16 -5.10 32.89
N GLU A 215 -18.26 -4.22 33.38
CA GLU A 215 -18.08 -2.86 32.87
C GLU A 215 -17.78 -2.83 31.37
N TYR A 216 -16.82 -3.67 30.91
CA TYR A 216 -16.45 -3.71 29.50
C TYR A 216 -17.53 -4.35 28.63
N ARG A 217 -18.29 -5.34 29.15
CA ARG A 217 -19.46 -5.88 28.45
C ARG A 217 -20.53 -4.80 28.27
N GLU A 218 -20.81 -3.99 29.28
CA GLU A 218 -21.77 -2.89 29.20
C GLU A 218 -21.35 -1.89 28.12
N LYS A 219 -20.09 -1.44 28.13
CA LYS A 219 -19.52 -0.56 27.07
C LYS A 219 -19.61 -1.17 25.68
N LEU A 220 -19.37 -2.48 25.56
CA LEU A 220 -19.52 -3.19 24.30
C LEU A 220 -20.96 -3.12 23.80
N ILE A 221 -21.94 -3.45 24.66
CA ILE A 221 -23.36 -3.44 24.31
C ILE A 221 -23.81 -2.02 23.95
N GLU A 222 -23.48 -1.00 24.73
CA GLU A 222 -23.78 0.41 24.46
C GLU A 222 -23.29 0.83 23.08
N THR A 223 -22.04 0.49 22.74
CA THR A 223 -21.45 0.87 21.45
C THR A 223 -22.13 0.16 20.28
N VAL A 224 -22.45 -1.13 20.40
CA VAL A 224 -22.97 -1.90 19.27
C VAL A 224 -24.46 -1.71 19.02
N VAL A 225 -25.26 -1.37 20.03
CA VAL A 225 -26.71 -1.13 19.84
C VAL A 225 -26.97 0.14 19.05
N GLU A 226 -26.07 1.13 19.09
CA GLU A 226 -26.16 2.38 18.32
C GLU A 226 -26.22 2.18 16.80
N ILE A 227 -25.83 1.00 16.31
CA ILE A 227 -25.88 0.64 14.88
C ILE A 227 -27.31 0.41 14.38
N ASP A 228 -28.23 0.07 15.27
CA ASP A 228 -29.59 -0.36 14.93
C ASP A 228 -30.60 0.35 15.82
N GLU A 229 -31.51 1.14 15.24
CA GLU A 229 -32.49 1.94 15.98
C GLU A 229 -33.36 1.06 16.91
N ALA A 230 -33.84 -0.10 16.41
CA ALA A 230 -34.66 -0.99 17.21
C ALA A 230 -33.89 -1.61 18.39
N ALA A 231 -32.59 -1.91 18.18
CA ALA A 231 -31.73 -2.39 19.26
C ALA A 231 -31.45 -1.30 20.29
N THR A 232 -31.28 -0.06 19.86
CA THR A 232 -31.12 1.11 20.76
C THR A 232 -32.38 1.34 21.57
N GLU A 233 -33.56 1.35 20.96
CA GLU A 233 -34.85 1.51 21.67
C GLU A 233 -35.04 0.41 22.71
N ALA A 234 -34.84 -0.86 22.33
CA ALA A 234 -34.98 -1.99 23.26
C ALA A 234 -34.01 -1.87 24.45
N TYR A 235 -32.75 -1.46 24.18
CA TYR A 235 -31.76 -1.27 25.24
C TYR A 235 -32.15 -0.13 26.20
N LEU A 236 -32.67 0.98 25.69
CA LEU A 236 -33.16 2.09 26.52
C LEU A 236 -34.39 1.70 27.37
N GLU A 237 -35.19 0.75 26.89
CA GLU A 237 -36.30 0.14 27.64
C GLU A 237 -35.84 -0.93 28.67
N GLY A 238 -34.53 -1.18 28.75
CA GLY A 238 -33.94 -2.16 29.68
C GLY A 238 -33.93 -3.60 29.15
N ILE A 239 -34.20 -3.80 27.87
CA ILE A 239 -34.14 -5.11 27.21
C ILE A 239 -32.72 -5.34 26.66
N MET A 240 -31.99 -6.24 27.32
CA MET A 240 -30.62 -6.58 26.87
C MET A 240 -30.64 -7.45 25.63
N PRO A 241 -29.78 -7.17 24.61
CA PRO A 241 -29.64 -8.06 23.46
C PRO A 241 -29.01 -9.39 23.90
N ASP A 242 -29.44 -10.49 23.28
CA ASP A 242 -28.79 -11.78 23.44
C ASP A 242 -27.43 -11.83 22.71
N ASN A 243 -26.67 -12.89 22.97
CA ASN A 243 -25.33 -13.05 22.42
C ASN A 243 -25.31 -13.09 20.89
N ASP A 244 -26.31 -13.67 20.24
CA ASP A 244 -26.41 -13.75 18.78
C ASP A 244 -26.73 -12.38 18.18
N LYS A 245 -27.62 -11.61 18.83
CA LYS A 245 -27.90 -10.23 18.43
C LYS A 245 -26.66 -9.34 18.60
N ILE A 246 -25.91 -9.48 19.70
CA ILE A 246 -24.64 -8.76 19.90
C ILE A 246 -23.67 -9.09 18.77
N ARG A 247 -23.45 -10.36 18.41
CA ARG A 247 -22.58 -10.76 17.30
C ARG A 247 -23.03 -10.16 15.97
N ALA A 248 -24.32 -10.19 15.69
CA ALA A 248 -24.88 -9.60 14.47
C ALA A 248 -24.64 -8.10 14.38
N LEU A 249 -24.79 -7.36 15.50
CA LEU A 249 -24.52 -5.93 15.57
C LEU A 249 -23.01 -5.63 15.42
N VAL A 250 -22.14 -6.41 16.06
CA VAL A 250 -20.68 -6.28 15.91
C VAL A 250 -20.29 -6.50 14.45
N ARG A 251 -20.83 -7.55 13.81
CA ARG A 251 -20.56 -7.81 12.38
C ARG A 251 -20.97 -6.63 11.51
N ARG A 252 -22.20 -6.15 11.66
CA ARG A 252 -22.72 -5.02 10.88
C ARG A 252 -21.87 -3.77 11.06
N GLY A 253 -21.56 -3.38 12.30
CA GLY A 253 -20.73 -2.20 12.56
C GLY A 253 -19.29 -2.34 12.07
N THR A 254 -18.74 -3.56 12.06
CA THR A 254 -17.42 -3.86 11.48
C THR A 254 -17.43 -3.70 9.97
N ILE A 255 -18.43 -4.26 9.28
CA ILE A 255 -18.60 -4.15 7.83
C ILE A 255 -18.83 -2.71 7.40
N ASP A 256 -19.66 -1.97 8.15
CA ASP A 256 -19.94 -0.55 7.91
C ASP A 256 -18.77 0.38 8.35
N VAL A 257 -17.67 -0.18 8.82
CA VAL A 257 -16.45 0.54 9.28
C VAL A 257 -16.79 1.60 10.36
N LYS A 258 -17.77 1.34 11.20
CA LYS A 258 -18.17 2.23 12.31
C LYS A 258 -17.28 2.07 13.54
N PHE A 259 -16.84 0.85 13.76
CA PHE A 259 -15.93 0.47 14.84
C PHE A 259 -15.14 -0.79 14.46
N HIS A 260 -14.18 -1.16 15.30
CA HIS A 260 -13.29 -2.30 15.06
C HIS A 260 -13.26 -3.22 16.27
N PRO A 261 -13.71 -4.49 16.15
CA PRO A 261 -13.65 -5.44 17.24
C PRO A 261 -12.19 -5.76 17.58
N MET A 262 -11.87 -5.74 18.88
CA MET A 262 -10.51 -5.89 19.39
C MET A 262 -10.38 -7.14 20.26
N PHE A 263 -9.39 -7.94 19.92
CA PHE A 263 -8.99 -9.19 20.56
C PHE A 263 -7.58 -9.10 21.10
N CYS A 264 -7.18 -10.02 21.96
CA CYS A 264 -5.82 -10.07 22.49
C CYS A 264 -5.30 -11.50 22.59
N GLY A 265 -3.97 -11.63 22.61
CA GLY A 265 -3.31 -12.92 22.71
C GLY A 265 -1.79 -12.83 22.54
N THR A 266 -1.19 -13.99 22.34
CA THR A 266 0.21 -14.10 21.97
C THR A 266 0.38 -15.24 20.97
N ALA A 267 0.62 -14.90 19.70
CA ALA A 267 0.83 -15.88 18.66
C ALA A 267 2.07 -16.74 18.95
N PHE A 268 3.14 -16.16 19.48
CA PHE A 268 4.36 -16.88 19.81
C PHE A 268 4.12 -17.98 20.87
N LYS A 269 3.32 -17.71 21.87
CA LYS A 269 2.93 -18.67 22.91
C LYS A 269 1.68 -19.48 22.57
N ASN A 270 1.16 -19.37 21.35
CA ASN A 270 0.00 -20.11 20.84
C ASN A 270 -1.29 -19.86 21.62
N LYS A 271 -1.50 -18.66 22.18
CA LYS A 271 -2.69 -18.31 22.97
C LYS A 271 -3.52 -17.23 22.25
N GLY A 272 -4.81 -17.48 22.04
CA GLY A 272 -5.75 -16.51 21.49
C GLY A 272 -5.97 -16.58 19.97
N VAL A 273 -5.27 -17.43 19.23
CA VAL A 273 -5.35 -17.46 17.75
C VAL A 273 -6.65 -18.13 17.26
N GLN A 274 -7.11 -19.21 17.89
CA GLN A 274 -8.35 -19.88 17.48
C GLN A 274 -9.59 -19.00 17.68
N PRO A 275 -9.76 -18.29 18.81
CA PRO A 275 -10.83 -17.29 18.93
C PRO A 275 -10.76 -16.17 17.89
N LEU A 276 -9.56 -15.79 17.45
CA LEU A 276 -9.38 -14.84 16.36
C LEU A 276 -9.89 -15.41 15.02
N LEU A 277 -9.63 -16.69 14.73
CA LEU A 277 -10.15 -17.36 13.53
C LEU A 277 -11.69 -17.47 13.54
N ASP A 278 -12.28 -17.75 14.69
CA ASP A 278 -13.73 -17.69 14.87
C ASP A 278 -14.27 -16.28 14.62
N ALA A 279 -13.58 -15.26 15.11
CA ALA A 279 -13.94 -13.87 14.90
C ALA A 279 -13.84 -13.46 13.42
N VAL A 280 -12.89 -13.98 12.65
CA VAL A 280 -12.84 -13.80 11.18
C VAL A 280 -14.13 -14.34 10.54
N CYS A 281 -14.59 -15.51 10.95
CA CYS A 281 -15.85 -16.06 10.45
C CYS A 281 -17.04 -15.18 10.81
N ASP A 282 -17.09 -14.70 12.05
CA ASP A 282 -18.24 -14.01 12.61
C ASP A 282 -18.34 -12.56 12.15
N TYR A 283 -17.21 -11.83 12.04
CA TYR A 283 -17.21 -10.36 11.91
C TYR A 283 -16.63 -9.82 10.61
N LEU A 284 -15.70 -10.51 9.94
CA LEU A 284 -15.19 -10.03 8.65
C LEU A 284 -16.18 -10.35 7.51
N PRO A 285 -16.24 -9.47 6.48
CA PRO A 285 -17.18 -9.63 5.38
C PRO A 285 -16.84 -10.81 4.47
N SER A 286 -17.87 -11.32 3.81
CA SER A 286 -17.76 -12.10 2.58
C SER A 286 -17.73 -11.15 1.37
N PRO A 287 -17.41 -11.63 0.15
CA PRO A 287 -17.52 -10.82 -1.06
C PRO A 287 -18.91 -10.24 -1.32
N LEU A 288 -19.96 -10.81 -0.75
CA LEU A 288 -21.34 -10.33 -0.86
C LEU A 288 -21.67 -9.16 0.08
N ASP A 289 -20.91 -9.00 1.15
CA ASP A 289 -21.17 -7.97 2.17
C ASP A 289 -20.52 -6.62 1.83
N ILE A 290 -19.60 -6.60 0.87
CA ILE A 290 -18.90 -5.39 0.42
C ILE A 290 -19.62 -4.77 -0.77
N PRO A 291 -19.49 -3.44 -1.00
CA PRO A 291 -20.05 -2.81 -2.18
C PRO A 291 -19.56 -3.45 -3.48
N SER A 292 -20.44 -3.49 -4.48
CA SER A 292 -20.10 -3.94 -5.83
C SER A 292 -18.95 -3.11 -6.40
N ILE A 293 -18.05 -3.75 -7.15
CA ILE A 293 -16.94 -3.03 -7.74
C ILE A 293 -17.43 -2.11 -8.86
N LYS A 294 -16.96 -0.87 -8.81
CA LYS A 294 -17.23 0.12 -9.86
C LYS A 294 -16.17 0.05 -10.95
N GLY A 295 -16.60 0.39 -12.14
CA GLY A 295 -15.72 0.49 -13.30
C GLY A 295 -16.31 1.42 -14.36
N ILE A 296 -15.56 1.61 -15.42
CA ILE A 296 -15.97 2.43 -16.56
C ILE A 296 -16.15 1.51 -17.77
N ASP A 297 -17.31 1.58 -18.42
CA ASP A 297 -17.54 0.91 -19.69
C ASP A 297 -16.65 1.53 -20.77
N VAL A 298 -15.84 0.70 -21.44
CA VAL A 298 -14.84 1.17 -22.40
C VAL A 298 -15.46 1.86 -23.63
N LYS A 299 -16.70 1.53 -23.98
CA LYS A 299 -17.35 2.06 -25.17
C LYS A 299 -18.17 3.32 -24.92
N THR A 300 -18.83 3.36 -23.76
CA THR A 300 -19.79 4.43 -23.42
C THR A 300 -19.20 5.45 -22.45
N GLU A 301 -18.04 5.15 -21.83
CA GLU A 301 -17.40 5.93 -20.76
C GLU A 301 -18.32 6.14 -19.54
N ALA A 302 -19.40 5.36 -19.44
CA ALA A 302 -20.32 5.40 -18.32
C ALA A 302 -19.81 4.57 -17.14
N GLU A 303 -20.07 5.04 -15.93
CA GLU A 303 -19.84 4.26 -14.72
C GLU A 303 -20.77 3.04 -14.71
N ILE A 304 -20.22 1.88 -14.48
CA ILE A 304 -20.93 0.61 -14.36
C ILE A 304 -20.48 -0.13 -13.11
N GLU A 305 -21.36 -0.98 -12.59
CA GLU A 305 -21.05 -1.85 -11.46
C GLU A 305 -20.96 -3.31 -11.91
N ARG A 306 -20.13 -4.10 -11.21
CA ARG A 306 -20.03 -5.54 -11.32
C ARG A 306 -20.34 -6.16 -9.96
N HIS A 307 -21.36 -7.00 -9.93
CA HIS A 307 -21.76 -7.69 -8.71
C HIS A 307 -20.99 -9.00 -8.54
N PRO A 308 -20.72 -9.43 -7.32
CA PRO A 308 -20.00 -10.68 -7.05
C PRO A 308 -20.89 -11.90 -7.32
N SER A 309 -21.12 -12.20 -8.59
CA SER A 309 -21.94 -13.30 -9.09
C SER A 309 -21.23 -14.05 -10.21
N ASP A 310 -21.33 -15.38 -10.24
CA ASP A 310 -20.75 -16.22 -11.28
C ASP A 310 -21.44 -16.06 -12.64
N GLU A 311 -22.67 -15.53 -12.64
CA GLU A 311 -23.50 -15.33 -13.85
C GLU A 311 -23.21 -13.96 -14.52
N GLU A 312 -22.56 -13.06 -13.82
CA GLU A 312 -22.14 -11.76 -14.35
C GLU A 312 -20.99 -11.93 -15.37
N PRO A 313 -20.80 -10.95 -16.28
CA PRO A 313 -19.62 -10.93 -17.14
C PRO A 313 -18.34 -10.93 -16.32
N LEU A 314 -17.34 -11.69 -16.78
CA LEU A 314 -16.05 -11.77 -16.10
C LEU A 314 -15.40 -10.40 -15.94
N SER A 315 -15.00 -10.07 -14.73
CA SER A 315 -14.11 -8.96 -14.45
C SER A 315 -13.14 -9.31 -13.32
N MET A 316 -11.87 -9.01 -13.51
CA MET A 316 -10.82 -9.27 -12.53
C MET A 316 -9.73 -8.21 -12.59
N LEU A 317 -9.05 -8.03 -11.49
CA LEU A 317 -7.95 -7.08 -11.32
C LEU A 317 -6.65 -7.82 -11.07
N ALA A 318 -5.67 -7.59 -11.94
CA ALA A 318 -4.31 -8.06 -11.73
C ALA A 318 -3.62 -7.16 -10.68
N PHE A 319 -3.40 -7.68 -9.47
CA PHE A 319 -2.87 -6.87 -8.38
C PHE A 319 -1.41 -7.14 -8.04
N LYS A 320 -0.86 -8.25 -8.55
CA LYS A 320 0.54 -8.60 -8.33
C LYS A 320 1.07 -9.45 -9.49
N ILE A 321 2.32 -9.20 -9.86
CA ILE A 321 3.09 -10.06 -10.79
C ILE A 321 4.29 -10.61 -10.04
N MET A 322 4.59 -11.87 -10.27
CA MET A 322 5.73 -12.57 -9.70
C MET A 322 6.42 -13.40 -10.78
N ASN A 323 7.73 -13.35 -10.83
CA ASN A 323 8.50 -14.24 -11.69
C ASN A 323 8.87 -15.52 -10.93
N ASP A 324 8.35 -16.62 -11.41
CA ASP A 324 8.62 -17.94 -10.88
C ASP A 324 9.67 -18.66 -11.72
N PRO A 325 10.71 -19.30 -11.12
CA PRO A 325 11.76 -19.96 -11.86
C PRO A 325 11.28 -21.13 -12.74
N PHE A 326 10.16 -21.77 -12.39
CA PHE A 326 9.65 -22.97 -13.05
C PHE A 326 8.48 -22.70 -13.99
N VAL A 327 7.60 -21.77 -13.62
CA VAL A 327 6.36 -21.46 -14.35
C VAL A 327 6.51 -20.21 -15.21
N GLY A 328 7.49 -19.37 -14.93
CA GLY A 328 7.66 -18.06 -15.54
C GLY A 328 6.84 -16.98 -14.85
N SER A 329 6.31 -16.02 -15.60
CA SER A 329 5.51 -14.94 -15.02
C SER A 329 4.15 -15.45 -14.55
N LEU A 330 3.85 -15.20 -13.27
CA LEU A 330 2.57 -15.45 -12.62
C LEU A 330 1.87 -14.13 -12.34
N THR A 331 0.64 -13.99 -12.78
CA THR A 331 -0.23 -12.84 -12.51
C THR A 331 -1.25 -13.22 -11.46
N PHE A 332 -1.18 -12.62 -10.28
CA PHE A 332 -2.20 -12.76 -9.25
C PHE A 332 -3.37 -11.85 -9.56
N ALA A 333 -4.56 -12.43 -9.63
CA ALA A 333 -5.77 -11.71 -9.95
C ALA A 333 -6.87 -12.00 -8.93
N ARG A 334 -7.63 -10.95 -8.56
CA ARG A 334 -8.90 -11.06 -7.86
C ARG A 334 -10.04 -11.07 -8.86
N ILE A 335 -10.87 -12.09 -8.84
CA ILE A 335 -12.10 -12.16 -9.64
C ILE A 335 -13.22 -11.45 -8.88
N TYR A 336 -13.76 -10.40 -9.45
CA TYR A 336 -14.87 -9.64 -8.85
C TYR A 336 -16.23 -10.12 -9.35
N SER A 337 -16.34 -10.53 -10.61
CA SER A 337 -17.56 -11.04 -11.21
C SER A 337 -17.26 -12.10 -12.25
N GLY A 338 -18.23 -12.97 -12.49
CA GLY A 338 -18.16 -13.99 -13.51
C GLY A 338 -17.35 -15.22 -13.14
N LYS A 339 -17.11 -16.04 -14.13
CA LYS A 339 -16.40 -17.30 -14.04
C LYS A 339 -15.22 -17.29 -15.03
N LEU A 340 -14.08 -17.76 -14.59
CA LEU A 340 -12.90 -17.95 -15.41
C LEU A 340 -12.61 -19.43 -15.61
N GLU A 341 -12.45 -19.87 -16.86
CA GLU A 341 -12.04 -21.22 -17.21
C GLU A 341 -10.64 -21.21 -17.82
N LYS A 342 -9.90 -22.29 -17.61
CA LYS A 342 -8.59 -22.49 -18.20
C LYS A 342 -8.67 -22.41 -19.73
N GLY A 343 -7.75 -21.69 -20.35
CA GLY A 343 -7.72 -21.46 -21.79
C GLY A 343 -8.64 -20.33 -22.29
N THR A 344 -9.39 -19.66 -21.40
CA THR A 344 -10.24 -18.52 -21.77
C THR A 344 -9.39 -17.38 -22.31
N SER A 345 -9.92 -16.71 -23.34
CA SER A 345 -9.37 -15.47 -23.87
C SER A 345 -9.98 -14.30 -23.10
N VAL A 346 -9.14 -13.48 -22.50
CA VAL A 346 -9.54 -12.30 -21.73
C VAL A 346 -9.06 -11.02 -22.42
N MET A 347 -9.75 -9.92 -22.16
CA MET A 347 -9.39 -8.59 -22.66
C MET A 347 -8.66 -7.82 -21.56
N ASN A 348 -7.43 -7.41 -21.81
CA ASN A 348 -6.75 -6.39 -21.03
C ASN A 348 -7.21 -5.02 -21.55
N THR A 349 -8.14 -4.40 -20.84
CA THR A 349 -8.79 -3.16 -21.27
C THR A 349 -7.91 -1.92 -21.09
N VAL A 350 -6.92 -1.99 -20.22
CA VAL A 350 -5.96 -0.88 -20.01
C VAL A 350 -5.01 -0.76 -21.19
N LYS A 351 -4.62 -1.89 -21.77
CA LYS A 351 -3.66 -1.96 -22.90
C LYS A 351 -4.31 -2.26 -24.24
N ASP A 352 -5.62 -2.46 -24.26
CA ASP A 352 -6.40 -2.85 -25.46
C ASP A 352 -5.84 -4.09 -26.14
N LYS A 353 -5.50 -5.12 -25.37
CA LYS A 353 -4.93 -6.37 -25.85
C LYS A 353 -5.69 -7.59 -25.34
N ARG A 354 -5.87 -8.58 -26.23
CA ARG A 354 -6.40 -9.89 -25.86
C ARG A 354 -5.27 -10.80 -25.45
N GLU A 355 -5.46 -11.50 -24.34
CA GLU A 355 -4.52 -12.49 -23.83
C GLU A 355 -5.25 -13.80 -23.50
N ARG A 356 -4.53 -14.89 -23.54
CA ARG A 356 -5.07 -16.21 -23.21
C ARG A 356 -4.53 -16.70 -21.89
N VAL A 357 -5.41 -17.07 -20.99
CA VAL A 357 -5.06 -17.70 -19.71
C VAL A 357 -4.55 -19.10 -19.98
N GLY A 358 -3.28 -19.38 -19.70
CA GLY A 358 -2.66 -20.67 -19.90
C GLY A 358 -3.03 -21.64 -18.77
N ARG A 359 -2.32 -21.55 -17.64
CA ARG A 359 -2.59 -22.30 -16.42
C ARG A 359 -3.22 -21.40 -15.37
N MET A 360 -4.09 -21.98 -14.57
CA MET A 360 -4.63 -21.32 -13.38
C MET A 360 -4.19 -22.12 -12.16
N LEU A 361 -3.68 -21.41 -11.17
CA LEU A 361 -3.11 -21.99 -9.96
C LEU A 361 -3.80 -21.42 -8.73
N GLN A 362 -4.16 -22.29 -7.82
CA GLN A 362 -4.49 -21.92 -6.44
C GLN A 362 -3.23 -22.04 -5.59
N MET A 363 -2.92 -20.99 -4.88
CA MET A 363 -1.73 -20.96 -4.04
C MET A 363 -2.04 -21.49 -2.63
N HIS A 364 -1.19 -22.36 -2.14
CA HIS A 364 -1.23 -22.91 -0.80
C HIS A 364 0.15 -22.73 -0.17
N SER A 365 0.47 -21.49 0.22
CA SER A 365 1.80 -21.17 0.71
C SER A 365 2.90 -21.52 -0.31
N ASN A 366 3.73 -22.51 -0.08
CA ASN A 366 4.79 -22.96 -1.00
C ASN A 366 4.33 -24.00 -2.03
N SER A 367 3.11 -24.50 -1.93
CA SER A 367 2.56 -25.46 -2.89
C SER A 367 1.57 -24.81 -3.86
N ARG A 368 1.46 -25.38 -5.03
CA ARG A 368 0.57 -24.90 -6.10
C ARG A 368 -0.31 -26.03 -6.55
N GLU A 369 -1.57 -25.73 -6.73
CA GLU A 369 -2.56 -26.65 -7.26
C GLU A 369 -3.11 -26.10 -8.56
N ASP A 370 -3.06 -26.91 -9.63
CA ASP A 370 -3.70 -26.56 -10.89
C ASP A 370 -5.22 -26.64 -10.74
N ILE A 371 -5.91 -25.60 -11.14
CA ILE A 371 -7.36 -25.50 -11.15
C ILE A 371 -7.87 -25.28 -12.59
N GLU A 372 -9.03 -25.82 -12.89
CA GLU A 372 -9.65 -25.70 -14.23
C GLU A 372 -10.64 -24.54 -14.30
N GLU A 373 -11.21 -24.15 -13.14
CA GLU A 373 -12.23 -23.12 -13.03
C GLU A 373 -11.98 -22.24 -11.80
N ALA A 374 -12.32 -20.96 -11.90
CA ALA A 374 -12.31 -20.02 -10.80
C ALA A 374 -13.53 -19.10 -10.88
N PHE A 375 -14.00 -18.60 -9.74
CA PHE A 375 -15.29 -17.97 -9.59
C PHE A 375 -15.18 -16.57 -8.97
N ALA A 376 -16.26 -15.78 -9.03
CA ALA A 376 -16.34 -14.51 -8.34
C ALA A 376 -15.95 -14.63 -6.86
N GLY A 377 -15.08 -13.76 -6.37
CA GLY A 377 -14.52 -13.80 -5.03
C GLY A 377 -13.20 -14.58 -4.91
N ASP A 378 -12.78 -15.33 -5.91
CA ASP A 378 -11.51 -16.06 -5.87
C ASP A 378 -10.31 -15.14 -6.08
N ILE A 379 -9.21 -15.53 -5.45
CA ILE A 379 -7.88 -15.00 -5.69
C ILE A 379 -7.05 -16.13 -6.31
N VAL A 380 -6.57 -15.93 -7.53
CA VAL A 380 -5.90 -16.97 -8.33
C VAL A 380 -4.60 -16.45 -8.93
N ALA A 381 -3.66 -17.36 -9.19
CA ALA A 381 -2.47 -17.07 -9.98
C ALA A 381 -2.63 -17.57 -11.40
N LEU A 382 -2.42 -16.71 -12.37
CA LEU A 382 -2.58 -16.97 -13.81
C LEU A 382 -1.23 -17.01 -14.48
N ALA A 383 -0.95 -18.05 -15.26
CA ALA A 383 0.24 -18.16 -16.09
C ALA A 383 -0.11 -17.98 -17.57
N GLY A 384 0.83 -17.47 -18.34
CA GLY A 384 0.70 -17.30 -19.78
C GLY A 384 0.30 -15.90 -20.24
N LEU A 385 0.06 -14.97 -19.31
CA LEU A 385 -0.17 -13.56 -19.61
C LEU A 385 1.18 -12.86 -19.84
N LYS A 386 1.35 -12.20 -20.97
CA LYS A 386 2.62 -11.60 -21.39
C LYS A 386 2.66 -10.09 -21.29
N GLU A 387 1.51 -9.46 -21.50
CA GLU A 387 1.37 -8.02 -21.60
C GLU A 387 0.79 -7.40 -20.31
N THR A 388 0.15 -8.23 -19.50
CA THR A 388 -0.51 -7.80 -18.26
C THR A 388 0.52 -7.32 -17.23
N THR A 389 0.27 -6.16 -16.64
CA THR A 389 1.04 -5.58 -15.56
C THR A 389 0.15 -5.35 -14.33
N THR A 390 0.77 -5.07 -13.20
CA THR A 390 0.04 -4.79 -11.96
C THR A 390 -0.88 -3.57 -12.12
N GLY A 391 -2.13 -3.72 -11.71
CA GLY A 391 -3.17 -2.69 -11.86
C GLY A 391 -4.03 -2.84 -13.10
N ASP A 392 -3.70 -3.76 -14.02
CA ASP A 392 -4.49 -3.97 -15.23
C ASP A 392 -5.81 -4.69 -14.93
N THR A 393 -6.85 -4.30 -15.65
CA THR A 393 -8.14 -5.00 -15.65
C THR A 393 -8.18 -6.04 -16.76
N LEU A 394 -8.56 -7.26 -16.39
CA LEU A 394 -8.82 -8.36 -17.30
C LEU A 394 -10.30 -8.73 -17.25
N CYS A 395 -10.97 -8.79 -18.39
CA CYS A 395 -12.41 -9.00 -18.43
C CYS A 395 -12.88 -9.79 -19.66
N ASP A 396 -14.21 -10.02 -19.71
CA ASP A 396 -14.87 -10.59 -20.88
C ASP A 396 -14.70 -9.63 -22.06
N PRO A 397 -14.14 -10.10 -23.20
CA PRO A 397 -13.99 -9.30 -24.42
C PRO A 397 -15.30 -8.73 -24.98
N LEU A 398 -16.44 -9.35 -24.67
CA LEU A 398 -17.76 -8.91 -25.14
C LEU A 398 -18.38 -7.80 -24.27
N LYS A 399 -17.95 -7.72 -23.02
CA LYS A 399 -18.42 -6.75 -22.03
C LYS A 399 -17.24 -6.04 -21.35
N PRO A 400 -16.46 -5.27 -22.13
CA PRO A 400 -15.22 -4.68 -21.62
C PRO A 400 -15.52 -3.61 -20.57
N VAL A 401 -14.74 -3.67 -19.48
CA VAL A 401 -14.79 -2.73 -18.36
C VAL A 401 -13.37 -2.36 -17.95
N ILE A 402 -13.16 -1.14 -17.50
CA ILE A 402 -11.94 -0.75 -16.76
C ILE A 402 -12.37 -0.57 -15.31
N LEU A 403 -11.85 -1.43 -14.44
CA LEU A 403 -12.03 -1.28 -13.01
C LEU A 403 -11.21 -0.09 -12.51
N GLU A 404 -11.55 0.44 -11.34
CA GLU A 404 -10.83 1.54 -10.73
C GLU A 404 -9.32 1.25 -10.69
N ARG A 405 -8.53 2.21 -11.18
CA ARG A 405 -7.07 2.05 -11.27
C ARG A 405 -6.42 2.20 -9.91
N MET A 406 -5.32 1.46 -9.71
CA MET A 406 -4.43 1.69 -8.59
C MET A 406 -3.54 2.90 -8.90
N GLU A 407 -3.41 3.79 -7.92
CA GLU A 407 -2.43 4.88 -7.95
C GLU A 407 -1.14 4.39 -7.33
N PHE A 408 -0.02 4.68 -7.98
CA PHE A 408 1.30 4.28 -7.50
C PHE A 408 2.13 5.53 -7.17
N PRO A 409 2.75 5.60 -5.98
CA PRO A 409 3.57 6.74 -5.61
C PRO A 409 4.82 6.81 -6.51
N GLU A 410 5.26 8.02 -6.81
CA GLU A 410 6.51 8.25 -7.53
C GLU A 410 7.70 7.95 -6.62
N PRO A 411 8.76 7.34 -7.17
CA PRO A 411 9.97 7.05 -6.40
C PRO A 411 10.68 8.32 -5.94
N VAL A 412 11.27 8.28 -4.76
CA VAL A 412 11.91 9.44 -4.11
C VAL A 412 13.42 9.34 -4.05
N ILE A 413 13.99 8.17 -4.27
CA ILE A 413 15.45 7.93 -4.28
C ILE A 413 15.86 7.25 -5.59
N GLN A 414 17.05 7.53 -6.05
CA GLN A 414 17.62 6.91 -7.24
C GLN A 414 19.11 6.59 -7.06
N ILE A 415 19.57 5.53 -7.71
CA ILE A 415 20.97 5.13 -7.77
C ILE A 415 21.38 4.79 -9.20
N ALA A 416 22.62 5.05 -9.53
CA ALA A 416 23.21 4.57 -10.78
C ALA A 416 23.69 3.11 -10.60
N ILE A 417 23.46 2.29 -11.60
CA ILE A 417 23.86 0.89 -11.61
C ILE A 417 24.58 0.56 -12.91
N GLU A 418 25.73 -0.10 -12.81
CA GLU A 418 26.55 -0.48 -13.94
C GLU A 418 26.89 -1.97 -13.89
N PRO A 419 26.78 -2.70 -15.03
CA PRO A 419 27.17 -4.10 -15.06
C PRO A 419 28.70 -4.21 -14.91
N LYS A 420 29.16 -5.21 -14.15
CA LYS A 420 30.62 -5.45 -13.98
C LYS A 420 31.29 -5.95 -15.27
N THR A 421 30.56 -6.66 -16.10
CA THR A 421 31.06 -7.21 -17.37
C THR A 421 30.12 -6.91 -18.53
N LYS A 422 30.64 -6.95 -19.77
CA LYS A 422 29.78 -6.81 -20.97
C LYS A 422 28.72 -7.92 -21.07
N GLY A 423 29.02 -9.12 -20.60
CA GLY A 423 28.07 -10.23 -20.58
C GLY A 423 26.92 -10.03 -19.60
N ASP A 424 27.13 -9.21 -18.56
CA ASP A 424 26.09 -8.88 -17.56
C ASP A 424 25.14 -7.78 -18.06
N GLN A 425 25.50 -7.02 -19.10
CA GLN A 425 24.68 -5.91 -19.57
C GLN A 425 23.31 -6.36 -20.13
N GLU A 426 23.29 -7.40 -20.95
CA GLU A 426 22.03 -7.95 -21.47
C GLU A 426 21.20 -8.60 -20.37
N LYS A 427 21.86 -9.36 -19.48
CA LYS A 427 21.20 -9.98 -18.33
C LYS A 427 20.64 -8.93 -17.37
N MET A 428 21.37 -7.85 -17.14
CA MET A 428 20.93 -6.74 -16.31
C MET A 428 19.67 -6.08 -16.89
N GLY A 429 19.64 -5.82 -18.20
CA GLY A 429 18.46 -5.26 -18.86
C GLY A 429 17.23 -6.16 -18.70
N LEU A 430 17.40 -7.48 -18.90
CA LEU A 430 16.31 -8.45 -18.69
C LEU A 430 15.85 -8.51 -17.23
N ALA A 431 16.80 -8.51 -16.27
CA ALA A 431 16.49 -8.53 -14.85
C ALA A 431 15.72 -7.28 -14.42
N LEU A 432 16.20 -6.10 -14.81
CA LEU A 432 15.55 -4.82 -14.49
C LEU A 432 14.14 -4.72 -15.09
N ASN A 433 13.93 -5.16 -16.32
CA ASN A 433 12.62 -5.19 -16.95
C ASN A 433 11.64 -6.11 -16.22
N ARG A 434 12.10 -7.27 -15.76
CA ARG A 434 11.27 -8.20 -14.97
C ARG A 434 10.92 -7.61 -13.60
N LEU A 435 11.89 -7.04 -12.90
CA LEU A 435 11.66 -6.39 -11.60
C LEU A 435 10.72 -5.20 -11.73
N ALA A 436 10.85 -4.39 -12.78
CA ALA A 436 9.94 -3.28 -13.05
C ALA A 436 8.51 -3.73 -13.43
N ALA A 437 8.35 -4.91 -14.02
CA ALA A 437 7.03 -5.49 -14.28
C ALA A 437 6.35 -5.98 -12.97
N GLU A 438 7.13 -6.43 -12.00
CA GLU A 438 6.62 -6.84 -10.68
C GLU A 438 6.24 -5.65 -9.80
N ASP A 439 7.05 -4.60 -9.82
CA ASP A 439 6.93 -3.45 -8.93
C ASP A 439 6.76 -2.13 -9.70
N PRO A 440 5.55 -1.59 -9.78
CA PRO A 440 5.28 -0.33 -10.48
C PRO A 440 5.87 0.92 -9.79
N SER A 441 6.34 0.84 -8.55
CA SER A 441 7.09 1.93 -7.89
C SER A 441 8.58 1.92 -8.22
N PHE A 442 9.05 0.84 -8.85
CA PHE A 442 10.40 0.72 -9.35
C PHE A 442 10.50 1.26 -10.77
N ARG A 443 11.37 2.25 -10.99
CA ARG A 443 11.59 2.87 -12.29
C ARG A 443 13.01 2.61 -12.77
N VAL A 444 13.14 2.34 -14.06
CA VAL A 444 14.43 2.17 -14.73
C VAL A 444 14.53 3.18 -15.84
N LYS A 445 15.60 3.95 -15.85
CA LYS A 445 15.90 4.97 -16.88
C LYS A 445 17.35 4.85 -17.30
N THR A 446 17.61 4.93 -18.59
CA THR A 446 18.97 5.13 -19.11
C THR A 446 19.20 6.62 -19.29
N ASP A 447 20.22 7.14 -18.65
CA ASP A 447 20.67 8.51 -18.85
C ASP A 447 21.31 8.60 -20.25
N GLN A 448 20.75 9.47 -21.09
CA GLN A 448 21.20 9.60 -22.48
C GLN A 448 22.56 10.29 -22.62
N GLU A 449 22.96 11.09 -21.63
CA GLU A 449 24.24 11.81 -21.66
C GLU A 449 25.37 10.95 -21.11
N SER A 450 25.18 10.32 -19.97
CA SER A 450 26.20 9.47 -19.33
C SER A 450 26.18 8.02 -19.80
N GLY A 451 25.08 7.57 -20.42
CA GLY A 451 24.86 6.16 -20.76
C GLY A 451 24.61 5.24 -19.55
N GLN A 452 24.56 5.81 -18.35
CA GLN A 452 24.32 5.04 -17.11
C GLN A 452 22.87 4.58 -16.99
N THR A 453 22.69 3.41 -16.43
CA THR A 453 21.37 2.93 -16.03
C THR A 453 21.07 3.45 -14.61
N ILE A 454 19.98 4.20 -14.48
CA ILE A 454 19.51 4.74 -13.21
C ILE A 454 18.28 3.93 -12.80
N ILE A 455 18.27 3.44 -11.58
CA ILE A 455 17.11 2.81 -10.94
C ILE A 455 16.60 3.70 -9.83
N ALA A 456 15.27 3.80 -9.72
CA ALA A 456 14.61 4.64 -8.73
C ALA A 456 13.57 3.83 -7.93
N GLY A 457 13.43 4.13 -6.65
CA GLY A 457 12.55 3.40 -5.73
C GLY A 457 12.11 4.24 -4.54
N MET A 458 11.39 3.61 -3.61
CA MET A 458 10.75 4.27 -2.47
C MET A 458 11.70 4.52 -1.29
N GLY A 459 12.83 3.81 -1.21
CA GLY A 459 13.82 3.96 -0.14
C GLY A 459 15.09 3.15 -0.40
N GLU A 460 16.10 3.34 0.46
CA GLU A 460 17.39 2.64 0.34
C GLU A 460 17.20 1.12 0.44
N LEU A 461 16.44 0.66 1.42
CA LEU A 461 16.17 -0.77 1.62
C LEU A 461 15.46 -1.37 0.40
N HIS A 462 14.51 -0.65 -0.20
CA HIS A 462 13.82 -1.10 -1.41
C HIS A 462 14.82 -1.35 -2.55
N LEU A 463 15.68 -0.38 -2.84
CA LEU A 463 16.69 -0.51 -3.91
C LEU A 463 17.73 -1.58 -3.59
N ASP A 464 18.18 -1.69 -2.35
CA ASP A 464 19.12 -2.72 -1.92
C ASP A 464 18.57 -4.14 -2.15
N ILE A 465 17.31 -4.34 -1.83
CA ILE A 465 16.63 -5.63 -2.05
C ILE A 465 16.55 -5.95 -3.54
N LEU A 466 16.19 -4.99 -4.38
CA LEU A 466 16.12 -5.19 -5.83
C LEU A 466 17.48 -5.51 -6.45
N VAL A 467 18.54 -4.83 -6.01
CA VAL A 467 19.91 -5.12 -6.44
C VAL A 467 20.36 -6.51 -5.98
N ASP A 468 20.04 -6.89 -4.76
CA ASP A 468 20.37 -8.22 -4.24
C ASP A 468 19.56 -9.32 -4.95
N ARG A 469 18.30 -9.07 -5.31
CA ARG A 469 17.49 -9.95 -6.17
C ARG A 469 18.12 -10.14 -7.55
N MET A 470 18.62 -9.07 -8.17
CA MET A 470 19.34 -9.19 -9.44
C MET A 470 20.52 -10.14 -9.33
N ARG A 471 21.29 -10.04 -8.24
CA ARG A 471 22.44 -10.92 -8.01
C ARG A 471 22.03 -12.37 -7.76
N ARG A 472 21.04 -12.61 -6.89
CA ARG A 472 20.63 -13.96 -6.47
C ARG A 472 19.79 -14.69 -7.52
N GLU A 473 18.77 -14.04 -8.04
CA GLU A 473 17.78 -14.65 -8.94
C GLU A 473 18.27 -14.66 -10.40
N PHE A 474 18.88 -13.57 -10.85
CA PHE A 474 19.28 -13.39 -12.25
C PHE A 474 20.76 -13.61 -12.52
N LYS A 475 21.55 -13.82 -11.45
CA LYS A 475 23.01 -14.00 -11.53
C LYS A 475 23.72 -12.84 -12.25
N VAL A 476 23.32 -11.62 -11.95
CA VAL A 476 23.88 -10.39 -12.50
C VAL A 476 24.70 -9.68 -11.43
N GLU A 477 25.98 -9.46 -11.74
CA GLU A 477 26.88 -8.64 -10.93
C GLU A 477 26.90 -7.20 -11.42
N ALA A 478 26.60 -6.26 -10.52
CA ALA A 478 26.56 -4.83 -10.84
C ALA A 478 27.30 -4.01 -9.80
N THR A 479 27.85 -2.87 -10.24
CA THR A 479 28.39 -1.83 -9.37
C THR A 479 27.29 -0.82 -9.10
N VAL A 480 27.08 -0.47 -7.83
CA VAL A 480 26.04 0.45 -7.39
C VAL A 480 26.69 1.77 -7.00
N GLY A 481 26.19 2.86 -7.57
CA GLY A 481 26.59 4.23 -7.22
C GLY A 481 26.00 4.70 -5.90
N ALA A 482 26.43 5.89 -5.44
CA ALA A 482 25.87 6.50 -4.25
C ALA A 482 24.39 6.91 -4.48
N PRO A 483 23.54 6.79 -3.45
CA PRO A 483 22.16 7.24 -3.54
C PRO A 483 22.05 8.73 -3.88
N GLN A 484 21.12 9.07 -4.73
CA GLN A 484 20.79 10.44 -5.11
C GLN A 484 19.32 10.73 -4.85
N VAL A 485 19.05 11.94 -4.39
CA VAL A 485 17.70 12.41 -4.14
C VAL A 485 17.00 12.75 -5.45
N ALA A 486 15.77 12.31 -5.61
CA ALA A 486 14.93 12.72 -6.73
C ALA A 486 14.31 14.10 -6.44
N TYR A 487 15.06 15.15 -6.76
CA TYR A 487 14.56 16.53 -6.68
C TYR A 487 13.44 16.78 -7.70
N ARG A 488 12.67 17.83 -7.44
CA ARG A 488 11.63 18.34 -8.34
C ARG A 488 11.80 19.85 -8.52
N GLU A 489 11.11 20.39 -9.49
CA GLU A 489 11.00 21.82 -9.70
C GLU A 489 9.53 22.25 -9.71
N THR A 490 9.26 23.51 -9.42
CA THR A 490 7.93 24.11 -9.53
C THR A 490 8.04 25.56 -9.92
N ILE A 491 6.91 26.20 -10.17
CA ILE A 491 6.80 27.66 -10.35
C ILE A 491 6.11 28.27 -9.13
N THR A 492 6.48 29.48 -8.75
CA THR A 492 5.96 30.12 -7.53
C THR A 492 5.01 31.28 -7.79
N ARG A 493 4.93 31.75 -9.02
CA ARG A 493 4.08 32.89 -9.40
C ARG A 493 3.47 32.71 -10.76
N GLN A 494 2.35 33.36 -10.97
CA GLN A 494 1.66 33.43 -12.26
C GLN A 494 2.51 34.19 -13.28
N HIS A 495 2.57 33.66 -14.49
CA HIS A 495 3.13 34.34 -15.67
C HIS A 495 2.32 34.03 -16.92
N GLU A 496 2.06 35.08 -17.68
CA GLU A 496 1.41 34.99 -19.00
C GLU A 496 2.51 35.04 -20.08
N GLU A 497 2.52 34.04 -20.96
CA GLU A 497 3.47 34.00 -22.07
C GLU A 497 2.71 33.90 -23.40
N ASP A 498 3.13 34.72 -24.36
CA ASP A 498 2.60 34.75 -25.74
C ASP A 498 3.72 34.31 -26.68
N TYR A 499 3.60 33.15 -27.27
CA TYR A 499 4.65 32.56 -28.11
C TYR A 499 4.13 32.24 -29.51
N THR A 500 4.89 32.64 -30.53
CA THR A 500 4.60 32.33 -31.93
C THR A 500 5.70 31.45 -32.51
N HIS A 501 5.33 30.26 -32.94
CA HIS A 501 6.17 29.39 -33.75
C HIS A 501 5.90 29.67 -35.23
N LYS A 502 6.93 30.07 -35.95
CA LYS A 502 6.88 30.26 -37.41
C LYS A 502 8.15 29.72 -38.04
N LYS A 503 7.98 28.75 -38.95
CA LYS A 503 9.07 28.19 -39.72
C LYS A 503 8.65 28.10 -41.19
N GLN A 504 9.46 28.63 -42.06
CA GLN A 504 9.33 28.50 -43.53
C GLN A 504 10.61 27.82 -44.06
N SER A 505 10.49 26.66 -44.66
CA SER A 505 11.56 25.94 -45.32
C SER A 505 11.01 25.24 -46.54
N GLY A 506 11.10 25.90 -47.72
CA GLY A 506 10.93 25.30 -49.04
C GLY A 506 9.80 24.32 -49.30
N GLY A 507 8.62 24.51 -48.72
CA GLY A 507 7.46 23.65 -48.78
C GLY A 507 6.33 24.17 -47.85
N THR A 508 5.46 23.31 -47.34
CA THR A 508 4.43 23.67 -46.36
C THR A 508 5.13 24.21 -45.11
N GLY A 509 4.82 25.44 -44.69
CA GLY A 509 5.37 26.09 -43.50
C GLY A 509 4.83 25.50 -42.22
N GLN A 510 5.29 26.00 -41.07
CA GLN A 510 4.72 25.71 -39.74
C GLN A 510 4.35 27.02 -39.07
N PHE A 511 3.13 27.13 -38.59
CA PHE A 511 2.66 28.28 -37.86
C PHE A 511 1.76 27.87 -36.70
N ALA A 512 2.07 28.38 -35.50
CA ALA A 512 1.18 28.30 -34.35
C ALA A 512 1.50 29.42 -33.36
N ARG A 513 0.50 30.16 -32.92
CA ARG A 513 0.61 31.12 -31.82
C ARG A 513 -0.24 30.64 -30.66
N VAL A 514 0.34 30.63 -29.48
CA VAL A 514 -0.34 30.28 -28.23
C VAL A 514 -0.09 31.36 -27.19
N LYS A 515 -1.12 31.73 -26.46
CA LYS A 515 -1.05 32.63 -25.31
C LYS A 515 -1.57 31.88 -24.10
N ILE A 516 -0.69 31.61 -23.13
CA ILE A 516 -0.96 30.72 -22.03
C ILE A 516 -0.59 31.38 -20.71
N ILE A 517 -1.47 31.26 -19.72
CA ILE A 517 -1.18 31.63 -18.33
C ILE A 517 -0.68 30.38 -17.62
N PHE A 518 0.52 30.47 -17.07
CA PHE A 518 1.09 29.45 -16.18
C PHE A 518 1.07 29.96 -14.76
N GLU A 519 0.60 29.12 -13.84
CA GLU A 519 0.48 29.46 -12.42
C GLU A 519 0.69 28.21 -11.56
N PRO A 520 1.02 28.36 -10.26
CA PRO A 520 1.01 27.23 -9.33
C PRO A 520 -0.38 26.58 -9.32
N ASN A 521 -0.44 25.26 -9.36
CA ASN A 521 -1.71 24.53 -9.26
C ASN A 521 -2.22 24.58 -7.81
N PRO A 522 -3.39 25.20 -7.54
CA PRO A 522 -3.92 25.27 -6.19
C PRO A 522 -4.46 23.93 -5.66
N ASP A 523 -4.70 22.98 -6.58
CA ASP A 523 -5.33 21.70 -6.27
C ASP A 523 -4.30 20.59 -5.95
N GLY A 524 -2.99 20.87 -6.03
CA GLY A 524 -1.94 19.91 -5.69
C GLY A 524 -0.75 19.85 -6.65
N ASP A 525 0.00 18.78 -6.57
CA ASP A 525 1.27 18.61 -7.32
C ASP A 525 1.08 18.17 -8.78
N GLU A 526 -0.12 17.81 -9.17
CA GLU A 526 -0.42 17.37 -10.52
C GLU A 526 -0.43 18.53 -11.53
N PHE A 527 -0.18 18.20 -12.79
CA PHE A 527 -0.37 19.13 -13.92
C PHE A 527 -1.85 19.28 -14.25
N LYS A 528 -2.31 20.54 -14.35
CA LYS A 528 -3.68 20.87 -14.74
C LYS A 528 -3.68 21.71 -16.00
N PHE A 529 -4.45 21.30 -17.01
CA PHE A 529 -4.64 22.06 -18.24
C PHE A 529 -6.09 22.51 -18.38
N GLU A 530 -6.27 23.78 -18.69
CA GLU A 530 -7.58 24.37 -19.00
C GLU A 530 -7.51 25.16 -20.32
N SER A 531 -8.58 25.09 -21.10
CA SER A 531 -8.72 25.95 -22.29
C SER A 531 -9.87 26.91 -22.11
N LYS A 532 -9.60 28.19 -22.27
CA LYS A 532 -10.57 29.29 -22.26
C LYS A 532 -10.68 29.97 -23.62
N ILE A 533 -10.39 29.25 -24.69
CA ILE A 533 -10.49 29.78 -26.07
C ILE A 533 -11.93 30.13 -26.37
N VAL A 534 -12.15 31.37 -26.83
CA VAL A 534 -13.42 31.91 -27.26
C VAL A 534 -13.30 32.40 -28.71
N GLY A 535 -14.37 32.19 -29.51
CA GLY A 535 -14.42 32.71 -30.89
C GLY A 535 -13.59 31.94 -31.91
N GLY A 536 -13.03 30.76 -31.56
CA GLY A 536 -12.34 29.91 -32.53
C GLY A 536 -10.95 30.39 -32.93
N SER A 537 -10.29 31.20 -32.11
CA SER A 537 -8.89 31.66 -32.35
C SER A 537 -7.89 30.51 -32.49
N ILE A 538 -8.18 29.36 -31.86
CA ILE A 538 -7.51 28.07 -32.08
C ILE A 538 -8.61 27.04 -32.35
N PRO A 539 -8.56 26.30 -33.47
CA PRO A 539 -9.44 25.17 -33.71
C PRO A 539 -9.35 24.09 -32.62
N LYS A 540 -10.50 23.52 -32.28
CA LYS A 540 -10.57 22.50 -31.17
C LYS A 540 -9.63 21.33 -31.39
N GLU A 541 -9.38 20.94 -32.63
CA GLU A 541 -8.49 19.85 -33.03
C GLU A 541 -7.00 20.09 -32.66
N TYR A 542 -6.58 21.34 -32.47
CA TYR A 542 -5.20 21.70 -32.12
C TYR A 542 -4.98 21.83 -30.60
N ILE A 543 -6.04 21.98 -29.81
CA ILE A 543 -5.94 22.15 -28.34
C ILE A 543 -5.26 20.94 -27.65
N PRO A 544 -5.56 19.67 -28.03
CA PRO A 544 -4.81 18.52 -27.49
C PRO A 544 -3.30 18.58 -27.76
N GLY A 545 -2.90 19.15 -28.91
CA GLY A 545 -1.50 19.38 -29.24
C GLY A 545 -0.81 20.37 -28.28
N VAL A 546 -1.54 21.41 -27.85
CA VAL A 546 -1.03 22.37 -26.85
C VAL A 546 -0.77 21.68 -25.51
N GLN A 547 -1.74 20.92 -25.01
CA GLN A 547 -1.60 20.17 -23.77
C GLN A 547 -0.43 19.18 -23.83
N LYS A 548 -0.39 18.35 -24.87
CA LYS A 548 0.67 17.35 -25.06
C LYS A 548 2.06 17.99 -25.18
N GLY A 549 2.15 19.16 -25.82
CA GLY A 549 3.39 19.91 -25.92
C GLY A 549 3.93 20.34 -24.56
N ILE A 550 3.07 20.86 -23.68
CA ILE A 550 3.42 21.25 -22.32
C ILE A 550 3.83 20.00 -21.52
N GLU A 551 3.00 18.98 -21.52
CA GLU A 551 3.27 17.71 -20.78
C GLU A 551 4.62 17.11 -21.14
N SER A 552 5.01 17.17 -22.41
CA SER A 552 6.27 16.61 -22.88
C SER A 552 7.53 17.28 -22.31
N VAL A 553 7.43 18.50 -21.79
CA VAL A 553 8.56 19.27 -21.23
C VAL A 553 8.52 19.40 -19.71
N LEU A 554 7.43 18.94 -19.06
CA LEU A 554 7.36 18.92 -17.60
C LEU A 554 8.38 17.95 -16.97
N SER A 555 8.89 17.00 -17.73
CA SER A 555 9.92 16.06 -17.26
C SER A 555 11.30 16.72 -17.03
N SER A 556 11.50 17.98 -17.48
CA SER A 556 12.78 18.66 -17.38
C SER A 556 12.59 20.16 -17.11
N GLY A 557 12.73 20.56 -15.86
CA GLY A 557 12.58 21.94 -15.40
C GLY A 557 13.74 22.86 -15.79
N PRO A 558 13.57 24.19 -15.65
CA PRO A 558 14.51 25.20 -16.13
C PRO A 558 15.75 25.40 -15.25
N LEU A 559 15.74 24.95 -13.97
CA LEU A 559 16.84 25.22 -13.02
C LEU A 559 17.96 24.19 -13.10
N ALA A 560 17.60 22.92 -12.98
CA ALA A 560 18.56 21.81 -12.94
C ALA A 560 18.11 20.60 -13.77
N GLY A 561 17.00 20.72 -14.49
CA GLY A 561 16.48 19.67 -15.34
C GLY A 561 15.62 18.62 -14.62
N PHE A 562 15.19 18.88 -13.39
CA PHE A 562 14.32 17.97 -12.67
C PHE A 562 12.85 18.07 -13.12
N PRO A 563 12.04 17.01 -12.96
CA PRO A 563 10.64 17.07 -13.29
C PRO A 563 9.88 18.17 -12.54
N MET A 564 8.94 18.81 -13.23
CA MET A 564 8.12 19.90 -12.68
C MET A 564 6.86 19.35 -12.02
N LEU A 565 6.49 19.90 -10.87
CA LEU A 565 5.26 19.59 -10.12
C LEU A 565 4.42 20.87 -9.95
N GLY A 566 3.10 20.67 -9.75
CA GLY A 566 2.19 21.72 -9.32
C GLY A 566 2.03 22.86 -10.33
N VAL A 567 1.98 22.55 -11.62
CA VAL A 567 1.81 23.54 -12.69
C VAL A 567 0.39 23.49 -13.24
N LYS A 568 -0.27 24.66 -13.29
CA LYS A 568 -1.51 24.85 -14.00
C LYS A 568 -1.26 25.71 -15.22
N ALA A 569 -1.74 25.26 -16.39
CA ALA A 569 -1.67 25.98 -17.65
C ALA A 569 -3.08 26.30 -18.17
N THR A 570 -3.36 27.56 -18.42
CA THR A 570 -4.64 28.02 -18.99
C THR A 570 -4.39 28.64 -20.34
N LEU A 571 -4.85 27.98 -21.39
CA LEU A 571 -4.80 28.50 -22.77
C LEU A 571 -5.90 29.54 -22.97
N ILE A 572 -5.51 30.80 -23.18
CA ILE A 572 -6.48 31.94 -23.23
C ILE A 572 -6.66 32.51 -24.63
N ASP A 573 -5.64 32.44 -25.48
CA ASP A 573 -5.71 33.00 -26.86
C ASP A 573 -4.67 32.31 -27.75
N GLY A 574 -4.73 32.57 -29.02
CA GLY A 574 -3.76 32.11 -30.01
C GLY A 574 -4.15 32.51 -31.44
N ALA A 575 -3.43 31.95 -32.39
CA ALA A 575 -3.71 32.12 -33.80
C ALA A 575 -3.23 30.91 -34.59
N PHE A 576 -3.94 30.64 -35.68
CA PHE A 576 -3.59 29.58 -36.63
C PHE A 576 -3.55 30.13 -38.06
N HIS A 577 -2.99 29.35 -38.96
CA HIS A 577 -2.96 29.64 -40.41
C HIS A 577 -3.52 28.44 -41.14
N ASP A 578 -4.44 28.70 -42.07
CA ASP A 578 -5.24 27.65 -42.73
C ASP A 578 -4.42 26.56 -43.43
N VAL A 579 -3.21 26.85 -43.86
CA VAL A 579 -2.31 25.93 -44.58
C VAL A 579 -1.14 25.42 -43.71
N ASP A 580 -0.57 26.30 -42.88
CA ASP A 580 0.69 26.06 -42.17
C ASP A 580 0.51 25.59 -40.73
N SER A 581 -0.72 25.50 -40.23
CA SER A 581 -1.01 25.01 -38.89
C SER A 581 -1.28 23.51 -38.85
N SER A 582 -0.80 22.89 -37.82
CA SER A 582 -1.00 21.45 -37.53
C SER A 582 -0.94 21.22 -36.03
N VAL A 583 -1.43 20.07 -35.57
CA VAL A 583 -1.28 19.62 -34.18
C VAL A 583 0.19 19.68 -33.73
N LEU A 584 1.12 19.25 -34.60
CA LEU A 584 2.55 19.30 -34.33
C LEU A 584 3.10 20.71 -34.18
N ALA A 585 2.63 21.67 -35.00
CA ALA A 585 3.04 23.08 -34.88
C ALA A 585 2.62 23.66 -33.52
N PHE A 586 1.40 23.36 -33.04
CA PHE A 586 0.93 23.77 -31.72
C PHE A 586 1.65 23.04 -30.59
N GLU A 587 2.03 21.78 -30.77
CA GLU A 587 2.87 21.03 -29.82
C GLU A 587 4.25 21.67 -29.66
N ILE A 588 4.88 22.09 -30.74
CA ILE A 588 6.17 22.79 -30.74
C ILE A 588 6.05 24.18 -30.10
N ALA A 589 5.01 24.94 -30.47
CA ALA A 589 4.78 26.28 -29.93
C ALA A 589 4.54 26.27 -28.43
N SER A 590 3.71 25.37 -27.93
CA SER A 590 3.40 25.25 -26.52
C SER A 590 4.58 24.76 -25.68
N ARG A 591 5.40 23.89 -26.23
CA ARG A 591 6.68 23.45 -25.65
C ARG A 591 7.64 24.62 -25.41
N ALA A 592 7.82 25.45 -26.43
CA ALA A 592 8.66 26.64 -26.36
C ALA A 592 8.08 27.71 -25.42
N CYS A 593 6.74 27.92 -25.49
CA CYS A 593 6.02 28.82 -24.62
C CYS A 593 6.23 28.48 -23.13
N PHE A 594 6.08 27.21 -22.76
CA PHE A 594 6.32 26.78 -21.39
C PHE A 594 7.77 26.97 -20.94
N ARG A 595 8.75 26.63 -21.79
CA ARG A 595 10.17 26.78 -21.45
C ARG A 595 10.55 28.25 -21.16
N GLU A 596 10.00 29.20 -21.92
CA GLU A 596 10.22 30.63 -21.66
C GLU A 596 9.47 31.11 -20.41
N ALA A 597 8.20 30.67 -20.25
CA ALA A 597 7.38 31.04 -19.10
C ALA A 597 7.98 30.51 -17.78
N ALA A 598 8.43 29.26 -17.75
CA ALA A 598 8.97 28.65 -16.54
C ALA A 598 10.17 29.42 -15.95
N LYS A 599 11.03 30.00 -16.81
CA LYS A 599 12.14 30.85 -16.37
C LYS A 599 11.65 32.14 -15.69
N LYS A 600 10.50 32.66 -16.10
CA LYS A 600 9.93 33.95 -15.64
C LYS A 600 8.94 33.78 -14.50
N ALA A 601 8.35 32.59 -14.35
CA ALA A 601 7.33 32.27 -13.34
C ALA A 601 7.88 31.97 -11.94
N GLY A 602 9.17 32.28 -11.68
CA GLY A 602 9.78 32.03 -10.37
C GLY A 602 10.00 30.54 -10.11
N ALA A 603 10.79 29.90 -10.97
CA ALA A 603 11.16 28.50 -10.80
C ALA A 603 11.86 28.26 -9.46
N GLN A 604 11.52 27.18 -8.78
CA GLN A 604 12.04 26.80 -7.46
C GLN A 604 12.31 25.30 -7.40
N LEU A 605 13.42 24.92 -6.76
CA LEU A 605 13.74 23.52 -6.47
C LEU A 605 12.93 23.03 -5.27
N LEU A 606 12.47 21.78 -5.38
CA LEU A 606 11.78 21.05 -4.33
C LEU A 606 12.60 19.83 -3.93
N GLU A 607 12.60 19.54 -2.62
CA GLU A 607 13.20 18.34 -2.04
C GLU A 607 12.16 17.48 -1.32
N PRO A 608 12.30 16.16 -1.36
CA PRO A 608 11.40 15.27 -0.61
C PRO A 608 11.66 15.40 0.87
N MET A 609 10.60 15.68 1.63
CA MET A 609 10.57 15.71 3.08
C MET A 609 10.08 14.37 3.61
N MET A 610 10.80 13.83 4.56
CA MET A 610 10.48 12.57 5.20
C MET A 610 9.88 12.83 6.58
N LYS A 611 8.76 12.18 6.88
CA LYS A 611 8.23 12.07 8.23
C LYS A 611 9.07 11.03 8.97
N VAL A 612 9.83 11.48 9.95
CA VAL A 612 10.72 10.66 10.76
C VAL A 612 10.16 10.55 12.18
N GLU A 613 10.06 9.34 12.67
CA GLU A 613 9.78 9.07 14.08
C GLU A 613 10.96 8.32 14.68
N VAL A 614 11.48 8.83 15.78
CA VAL A 614 12.55 8.20 16.55
C VAL A 614 12.01 7.80 17.92
N VAL A 615 12.13 6.52 18.24
CA VAL A 615 11.81 5.96 19.57
C VAL A 615 13.10 5.75 20.31
N THR A 616 13.28 6.45 21.43
CA THR A 616 14.53 6.44 22.21
C THR A 616 14.26 6.46 23.72
N PRO A 617 15.14 5.88 24.55
CA PRO A 617 15.13 6.14 25.99
C PRO A 617 15.30 7.64 26.28
N GLU A 618 14.76 8.09 27.39
CA GLU A 618 14.78 9.50 27.82
C GLU A 618 16.19 10.11 27.85
N ASP A 619 17.17 9.31 28.23
CA ASP A 619 18.58 9.73 28.34
C ASP A 619 19.18 10.24 27.02
N TYR A 620 18.66 9.82 25.88
CA TYR A 620 19.19 10.18 24.54
C TYR A 620 18.32 11.18 23.77
N VAL A 621 17.23 11.65 24.35
CA VAL A 621 16.28 12.56 23.67
C VAL A 621 16.98 13.85 23.21
N GLY A 622 17.83 14.44 24.06
CA GLY A 622 18.55 15.66 23.73
C GLY A 622 19.50 15.49 22.54
N ASP A 623 20.24 14.38 22.54
CA ASP A 623 21.20 14.06 21.44
C ASP A 623 20.47 13.79 20.12
N VAL A 624 19.37 13.06 20.17
CA VAL A 624 18.53 12.75 18.99
C VAL A 624 17.92 14.04 18.41
N ILE A 625 17.34 14.91 19.24
CA ILE A 625 16.79 16.19 18.80
C ILE A 625 17.88 17.09 18.21
N GLY A 626 19.05 17.13 18.86
CA GLY A 626 20.22 17.88 18.36
C GLY A 626 20.68 17.40 17.00
N ASP A 627 20.78 16.08 16.80
CA ASP A 627 21.17 15.49 15.51
C ASP A 627 20.11 15.74 14.42
N LEU A 628 18.82 15.55 14.71
CA LEU A 628 17.74 15.84 13.76
C LEU A 628 17.73 17.31 13.34
N ASN A 629 17.94 18.24 14.27
CA ASN A 629 18.06 19.68 13.96
C ASN A 629 19.28 19.96 13.07
N SER A 630 20.42 19.32 13.31
CA SER A 630 21.62 19.44 12.47
C SER A 630 21.39 18.97 11.04
N ARG A 631 20.44 18.06 10.84
CA ARG A 631 19.98 17.55 9.54
C ARG A 631 18.88 18.37 8.89
N ARG A 632 18.70 19.61 9.31
CA ARG A 632 17.60 20.49 8.88
C ARG A 632 16.21 19.94 9.22
N GLY A 633 16.12 19.07 10.22
CA GLY A 633 14.87 18.52 10.68
C GLY A 633 14.01 19.56 11.38
N GLN A 634 12.72 19.49 11.17
CA GLN A 634 11.71 20.28 11.85
C GLN A 634 11.01 19.39 12.85
N ILE A 635 11.31 19.56 14.15
CA ILE A 635 10.68 18.78 15.20
C ILE A 635 9.21 19.16 15.25
N GLN A 636 8.32 18.18 15.11
CA GLN A 636 6.88 18.35 15.14
C GLN A 636 6.30 18.11 16.54
N GLY A 637 6.98 17.30 17.32
CA GLY A 637 6.56 17.01 18.69
C GLY A 637 7.35 15.89 19.33
N GLN A 638 7.11 15.71 20.63
CA GLN A 638 7.61 14.55 21.36
C GLN A 638 6.51 14.05 22.30
N GLU A 639 6.47 12.74 22.51
CA GLU A 639 5.50 12.11 23.41
C GLU A 639 6.18 10.97 24.20
N SER A 640 5.75 10.77 25.44
CA SER A 640 6.21 9.64 26.24
C SER A 640 5.43 8.37 25.90
N ARG A 641 6.12 7.29 25.65
CA ARG A 641 5.53 5.98 25.36
C ARG A 641 6.12 4.91 26.28
N GLY A 642 5.51 4.75 27.45
CA GLY A 642 6.06 3.88 28.49
C GLY A 642 7.39 4.43 29.04
N ILE A 643 8.44 3.65 28.91
CA ILE A 643 9.82 4.02 29.31
C ILE A 643 10.61 4.69 28.17
N ALA A 644 10.03 4.87 27.00
CA ALA A 644 10.63 5.50 25.84
C ALA A 644 9.96 6.83 25.52
N VAL A 645 10.68 7.69 24.80
CA VAL A 645 10.19 8.93 24.25
C VAL A 645 10.19 8.81 22.73
N VAL A 646 9.11 9.27 22.12
CA VAL A 646 8.95 9.30 20.67
C VAL A 646 9.14 10.74 20.19
N ILE A 647 10.02 10.93 19.24
CA ILE A 647 10.31 12.22 18.62
C ILE A 647 9.83 12.17 17.18
N ASN A 648 8.93 13.08 16.81
CA ASN A 648 8.44 13.24 15.46
C ASN A 648 9.10 14.45 14.80
N ALA A 649 9.61 14.28 13.58
CA ALA A 649 10.24 15.34 12.82
C ALA A 649 10.01 15.18 11.32
N ASN A 650 10.00 16.32 10.60
CA ASN A 650 10.10 16.33 9.15
C ASN A 650 11.54 16.67 8.76
N VAL A 651 12.20 15.79 8.02
CA VAL A 651 13.62 15.92 7.68
C VAL A 651 13.79 15.72 6.17
N PRO A 652 14.60 16.54 5.49
CA PRO A 652 14.92 16.32 4.08
C PRO A 652 15.60 14.97 3.87
N LEU A 653 15.17 14.21 2.87
CA LEU A 653 15.74 12.90 2.56
C LEU A 653 17.25 12.94 2.36
N ALA A 654 17.76 13.99 1.72
CA ALA A 654 19.19 14.20 1.50
C ALA A 654 20.04 14.13 2.78
N ASN A 655 19.46 14.49 3.92
CA ASN A 655 20.13 14.53 5.21
C ASN A 655 19.91 13.25 6.03
N MET A 656 19.12 12.28 5.53
CA MET A 656 18.79 11.04 6.25
C MET A 656 19.63 9.84 5.84
N PHE A 657 20.42 9.94 4.77
CA PHE A 657 21.30 8.82 4.38
C PHE A 657 22.26 8.45 5.51
N LYS A 658 22.39 7.15 5.77
CA LYS A 658 23.20 6.58 6.86
C LYS A 658 22.79 7.03 8.27
N TYR A 659 21.58 7.54 8.43
CA TYR A 659 21.08 7.96 9.75
C TYR A 659 21.08 6.85 10.77
N VAL A 660 20.81 5.61 10.36
CA VAL A 660 20.80 4.42 11.23
C VAL A 660 22.13 4.25 11.98
N ASP A 661 23.25 4.48 11.31
CA ASP A 661 24.58 4.31 11.92
C ASP A 661 24.85 5.38 12.99
N ASN A 662 24.47 6.63 12.69
CA ASN A 662 24.59 7.72 13.65
C ASN A 662 23.65 7.53 14.84
N LEU A 663 22.40 7.13 14.59
CA LEU A 663 21.43 6.86 15.66
C LEU A 663 21.88 5.73 16.58
N ARG A 664 22.40 4.63 16.02
CA ARG A 664 22.94 3.52 16.80
C ARG A 664 24.14 3.96 17.64
N SER A 665 25.02 4.76 17.07
CA SER A 665 26.21 5.27 17.78
C SER A 665 25.83 6.15 18.96
N MET A 666 24.92 7.13 18.78
CA MET A 666 24.55 8.07 19.85
C MET A 666 23.65 7.43 20.92
N SER A 667 22.87 6.41 20.58
CA SER A 667 21.93 5.75 21.49
C SER A 667 22.41 4.41 22.04
N GLN A 668 23.65 4.03 21.73
CA GLN A 668 24.21 2.71 22.10
C GLN A 668 23.33 1.55 21.59
N GLY A 669 22.72 1.72 20.42
CA GLY A 669 21.83 0.74 19.81
C GLY A 669 20.44 0.64 20.42
N ARG A 670 20.07 1.55 21.35
CA ARG A 670 18.79 1.51 22.07
C ARG A 670 17.67 2.28 21.39
N ALA A 671 17.99 3.18 20.45
CA ALA A 671 17.00 3.92 19.68
C ALA A 671 16.69 3.22 18.35
N GLN A 672 15.45 3.37 17.92
CA GLN A 672 14.96 2.94 16.62
C GLN A 672 14.31 4.11 15.91
N TYR A 673 14.29 4.08 14.58
CA TYR A 673 13.58 5.10 13.81
C TYR A 673 12.80 4.47 12.66
N THR A 674 11.78 5.18 12.24
CA THR A 674 11.05 4.91 11.02
C THR A 674 11.00 6.18 10.19
N MET A 675 10.95 6.04 8.88
CA MET A 675 10.96 7.16 7.94
C MET A 675 10.00 6.86 6.80
N THR A 676 9.10 7.80 6.52
CA THR A 676 8.14 7.73 5.41
C THR A 676 8.20 9.01 4.59
N PHE A 677 7.99 8.92 3.27
CA PHE A 677 7.80 10.11 2.45
C PHE A 677 6.54 10.85 2.90
N ASP A 678 6.62 12.17 3.05
CA ASP A 678 5.50 13.01 3.44
C ASP A 678 5.09 13.94 2.29
N HIS A 679 5.95 14.86 1.88
CA HIS A 679 5.69 15.83 0.82
C HIS A 679 6.97 16.39 0.22
N TYR A 680 6.84 17.12 -0.89
CA TYR A 680 7.90 17.96 -1.43
C TYR A 680 7.85 19.36 -0.83
N SER A 681 9.01 19.90 -0.46
CA SER A 681 9.15 21.24 0.12
C SER A 681 10.23 22.06 -0.60
N PRO A 682 10.09 23.39 -0.63
CA PRO A 682 11.10 24.26 -1.23
C PRO A 682 12.48 24.07 -0.59
N VAL A 683 13.50 23.96 -1.43
CA VAL A 683 14.90 23.88 -1.00
C VAL A 683 15.38 25.29 -0.59
N PRO A 684 16.06 25.46 0.56
CA PRO A 684 16.69 26.72 0.93
C PRO A 684 17.67 27.21 -0.13
N SER A 685 17.75 28.52 -0.33
CA SER A 685 18.48 29.13 -1.44
C SER A 685 19.98 28.76 -1.51
N ASN A 686 20.64 28.63 -0.36
CA ASN A 686 22.04 28.21 -0.28
C ASN A 686 22.23 26.78 -0.78
N VAL A 687 21.35 25.85 -0.34
CA VAL A 687 21.35 24.43 -0.75
C VAL A 687 20.94 24.30 -2.22
N ALA A 688 19.95 25.08 -2.65
CA ALA A 688 19.52 25.11 -4.06
C ALA A 688 20.65 25.47 -5.02
N THR A 689 21.49 26.44 -4.64
CA THR A 689 22.66 26.83 -5.43
C THR A 689 23.67 25.70 -5.57
N GLU A 690 23.93 24.95 -4.50
CA GLU A 690 24.84 23.81 -4.53
C GLU A 690 24.29 22.67 -5.41
N ILE A 691 22.98 22.39 -5.31
CA ILE A 691 22.32 21.40 -6.14
C ILE A 691 22.37 21.79 -7.61
N GLN A 692 22.04 23.04 -7.93
CA GLN A 692 22.12 23.56 -9.30
C GLN A 692 23.53 23.47 -9.88
N ALA A 693 24.55 23.84 -9.11
CA ALA A 693 25.93 23.73 -9.52
C ALA A 693 26.36 22.29 -9.81
N LYS A 694 25.91 21.35 -8.97
CA LYS A 694 26.22 19.93 -9.11
C LYS A 694 25.61 19.34 -10.38
N TYR A 695 24.37 19.70 -10.72
CA TYR A 695 23.62 19.11 -11.84
C TYR A 695 23.73 19.93 -13.14
N SER A 696 24.05 21.26 -13.09
CA SER A 696 24.31 22.07 -14.29
C SER A 696 25.69 21.82 -14.90
N GLY A 697 26.65 21.31 -14.14
CA GLY A 697 27.97 20.90 -14.63
C GLY A 697 27.98 19.56 -15.40
N GLN A 698 26.85 18.92 -15.50
CA GLN A 698 26.64 17.65 -16.26
C GLN A 698 25.97 17.89 -17.63
N LYS A 699 25.88 19.17 -18.10
CA LYS A 699 25.37 19.51 -19.41
C LYS A 699 26.48 19.61 -20.44
#